data_6a965ca09328e86c28a47abea33ad1bf
#
_entry.id   6a965ca09328e86c28a47abea33ad1bf
#
_cell.length_a   1.000
_cell.length_b   1.000
_cell.length_c   1.000
_cell.angle_alpha   90.00
_cell.angle_beta   90.00
_cell.angle_gamma   90.00
#
_symmetry.space_group_name_H-M   'P 1'
#
loop_
_entity.id
_entity.type
_entity.pdbx_description
1 polymer ?
#
loop_
_entity_poly.entity_id
_entity_poly.type
_entity_poly.pdbx_seq_one_letter_code
_entity_poly.pdbx_strand_id
1 'polypeptide(L)'
;MLLATIFSVSLCSCVMTGQTQESVQAPGDVDIIVNREREIIEDDGAPWYQASAFELESEYGDPSYNLVVNNIISADESAITTLITGYTYADPSGNINYTLPNEFCHLAKYDYTTGERLLFCDLTSYHCYMEGDGISEDRHCQAALETDDAYYVLYRYEEYFSSACEYHLLNIDKDTGEVISDTVSTALSEKISSNERIFGSAVGDSQFVLLVGNPTSTTAPDWSGSHMVVYDVLNDVIIDFPVADVLGDCGADVISDVRRIDNEHYAIIGSSFESVSSGTVCVLVDIETMETELVDMTEAMSDITDDLSNVDFGQISNTYVNPLFVRGQDYIATFDLDTWKFQKVFDLDRCNVGQNLFEAGAGAAYADADQVVIVKGLNPQRTECVLGVVRIDRLDANPYAGRTLLTASALSRYVSESETEMICSFNDAQDQYYVAIDNSYAPGNADDYWRDYETYIDETSRMTAQLSVDIMAGDGPDIILDGFEYSEFNADSCLIDLMPYLEGSEIWDDGLYFSHAFELACDGNGAMYQIPTSIMLQGIVYRETADDDAERAGFTYDEYADYVSNECNGYDALSYERDRIDYFVLCFNAMRDEFVNNGQISLDNDEFRALAEFCMDNVNGAITSDDILEIVNGGGMIPEVSYAYLPFDMLCNGYGVRGVPSSDGRGPSIVAMTSVGVASSCSCVDGAIAFVEYALSEEAQAIVTVEGEALLRSAVTQKYYDLIPIWAARNELQAAQDPMAAIRTLTTDSVDEGLERYSRYINNASGYTGGDSDISIILYEEMPAYFCGDKTIDDVISIIENRAQTVLDERW
;
A
#
# COMPACT_ATOMS: atom_id res chain seq x y z
N MET A 1 25.47 -32.68 3.09
CA MET A 1 25.77 -33.74 2.09
C MET A 1 24.45 -34.04 1.36
N LEU A 2 23.77 -33.01 0.87
CA LEU A 2 22.53 -33.08 0.05
C LEU A 2 22.42 -31.91 -0.95
N LEU A 3 23.47 -31.17 -1.19
CA LEU A 3 23.54 -30.02 -2.10
C LEU A 3 24.35 -30.27 -3.39
N ALA A 4 24.51 -31.53 -3.78
CA ALA A 4 25.32 -31.92 -4.97
C ALA A 4 24.54 -32.68 -6.03
N THR A 5 23.23 -32.57 -6.14
CA THR A 5 22.47 -33.43 -7.07
C THR A 5 21.40 -32.70 -7.89
N ILE A 6 21.41 -31.39 -7.99
CA ILE A 6 20.44 -30.64 -8.82
C ILE A 6 21.08 -29.96 -10.05
N PHE A 7 22.39 -30.02 -10.23
CA PHE A 7 23.08 -29.37 -11.39
C PHE A 7 23.35 -30.34 -12.57
N SER A 8 22.45 -31.21 -12.93
CA SER A 8 22.70 -32.07 -14.10
C SER A 8 21.47 -32.48 -14.91
N VAL A 9 20.47 -31.64 -15.08
CA VAL A 9 19.45 -31.84 -16.14
C VAL A 9 18.96 -30.49 -16.65
N SER A 10 19.68 -29.82 -17.50
CA SER A 10 19.14 -28.92 -18.53
C SER A 10 20.25 -28.42 -19.48
N LEU A 11 20.98 -29.35 -20.02
CA LEU A 11 21.82 -29.08 -21.18
C LEU A 11 21.40 -30.05 -22.29
N CYS A 12 20.29 -29.77 -22.94
CA CYS A 12 19.99 -30.35 -24.25
C CYS A 12 18.94 -29.54 -25.03
N SER A 13 19.43 -29.07 -26.15
CA SER A 13 18.73 -28.54 -27.31
C SER A 13 18.46 -27.06 -27.37
N CYS A 14 19.48 -26.24 -27.46
CA CYS A 14 19.41 -25.08 -28.36
C CYS A 14 19.90 -25.48 -29.74
N VAL A 15 18.99 -25.71 -30.66
CA VAL A 15 19.28 -25.67 -32.09
C VAL A 15 19.54 -24.21 -32.44
N MET A 16 20.77 -23.85 -32.71
CA MET A 16 21.16 -22.55 -33.24
C MET A 16 20.48 -22.32 -34.58
N THR A 17 19.37 -21.61 -34.63
CA THR A 17 18.97 -20.88 -35.82
C THR A 17 19.70 -19.54 -35.74
N GLY A 18 20.58 -19.28 -36.71
CA GLY A 18 21.41 -18.08 -36.72
C GLY A 18 20.54 -16.83 -36.86
N GLN A 19 20.32 -16.17 -35.75
CA GLN A 19 19.88 -14.79 -35.69
C GLN A 19 21.12 -13.90 -35.56
N THR A 20 21.11 -12.83 -36.33
CA THR A 20 22.15 -11.81 -36.26
C THR A 20 21.99 -11.04 -34.96
N GLN A 21 22.97 -11.15 -34.08
CA GLN A 21 23.11 -10.27 -32.92
C GLN A 21 23.21 -8.82 -33.41
N GLU A 22 22.26 -7.97 -33.05
CA GLU A 22 22.42 -6.52 -33.15
C GLU A 22 23.07 -6.04 -31.83
N SER A 23 24.26 -5.46 -31.95
CA SER A 23 24.90 -4.72 -30.86
C SER A 23 24.43 -3.28 -30.91
N VAL A 24 23.84 -2.78 -29.84
CA VAL A 24 23.51 -1.37 -29.67
C VAL A 24 24.67 -0.73 -28.86
N GLN A 25 25.37 0.25 -29.47
CA GLN A 25 26.44 0.99 -28.77
C GLN A 25 25.84 2.13 -27.92
N ALA A 26 26.01 2.05 -26.61
CA ALA A 26 25.76 3.16 -25.72
C ALA A 26 26.88 4.23 -25.81
N PRO A 27 26.61 5.51 -25.46
CA PRO A 27 27.65 6.52 -25.37
C PRO A 27 28.64 6.13 -24.27
N GLY A 28 29.78 5.55 -24.62
CA GLY A 28 30.80 5.16 -23.65
C GLY A 28 31.44 3.77 -23.86
N ASP A 29 31.23 3.13 -25.02
CA ASP A 29 31.84 1.86 -25.43
C ASP A 29 31.39 0.59 -24.63
N VAL A 30 30.21 0.58 -24.01
CA VAL A 30 29.64 -0.65 -23.46
C VAL A 30 28.87 -1.36 -24.56
N ASP A 31 29.32 -2.56 -24.95
CA ASP A 31 28.59 -3.43 -25.86
C ASP A 31 27.40 -4.08 -25.10
N ILE A 32 26.18 -3.53 -25.25
CA ILE A 32 24.95 -4.13 -24.70
C ILE A 32 24.52 -5.25 -25.64
N ILE A 33 24.48 -6.47 -25.12
CA ILE A 33 23.98 -7.64 -25.85
C ILE A 33 22.50 -7.77 -25.58
N VAL A 34 21.67 -7.32 -26.53
CA VAL A 34 20.22 -7.47 -26.45
C VAL A 34 19.83 -8.76 -27.16
N ASN A 35 19.29 -9.71 -26.42
CA ASN A 35 18.79 -10.97 -26.96
C ASN A 35 17.32 -10.87 -27.38
N ARG A 36 16.59 -9.88 -26.85
CA ARG A 36 15.16 -9.67 -27.09
C ARG A 36 14.95 -8.66 -28.24
N GLU A 37 14.08 -9.00 -29.19
CA GLU A 37 13.66 -8.04 -30.22
C GLU A 37 12.77 -6.97 -29.58
N ARG A 38 12.90 -5.72 -30.11
CA ARG A 38 12.03 -4.62 -29.69
C ARG A 38 10.58 -4.98 -30.02
N GLU A 39 9.74 -4.97 -29.00
CA GLU A 39 8.32 -5.29 -29.12
C GLU A 39 7.52 -4.03 -29.44
N ILE A 40 6.61 -4.14 -30.41
CA ILE A 40 5.67 -3.08 -30.76
C ILE A 40 4.27 -3.57 -30.38
N ILE A 41 3.55 -2.75 -29.64
CA ILE A 41 2.19 -3.08 -29.23
C ILE A 41 1.31 -3.20 -30.47
N GLU A 42 0.70 -4.36 -30.65
CA GLU A 42 -0.26 -4.60 -31.72
C GLU A 42 -1.70 -4.41 -31.22
N ASP A 43 -2.59 -4.00 -32.10
CA ASP A 43 -4.02 -4.09 -31.84
C ASP A 43 -4.48 -5.52 -32.15
N ASP A 44 -4.57 -6.34 -31.12
CA ASP A 44 -4.97 -7.75 -31.23
C ASP A 44 -6.50 -7.93 -31.30
N GLY A 45 -7.26 -6.82 -31.27
CA GLY A 45 -8.72 -6.79 -31.32
C GLY A 45 -9.37 -7.21 -29.99
N ALA A 46 -8.60 -7.43 -28.95
CA ALA A 46 -9.15 -7.60 -27.59
C ALA A 46 -9.48 -6.22 -26.99
N PRO A 47 -10.43 -6.17 -26.04
CA PRO A 47 -10.83 -4.90 -25.43
C PRO A 47 -9.67 -4.27 -24.66
N TRP A 48 -9.57 -2.96 -24.75
CA TRP A 48 -8.78 -2.10 -23.88
C TRP A 48 -9.69 -1.27 -23.02
N TYR A 49 -9.13 -0.58 -22.04
CA TYR A 49 -9.90 0.17 -21.06
C TYR A 49 -9.26 1.54 -20.83
N GLN A 50 -10.09 2.53 -20.58
CA GLN A 50 -9.66 3.88 -20.23
C GLN A 50 -10.25 4.28 -18.89
N ALA A 51 -9.41 4.60 -17.94
CA ALA A 51 -9.82 5.12 -16.64
C ALA A 51 -9.96 6.64 -16.67
N SER A 52 -10.94 7.13 -15.91
CA SER A 52 -11.16 8.55 -15.65
C SER A 52 -11.51 8.71 -14.17
N ALA A 53 -10.83 9.60 -13.47
CA ALA A 53 -11.10 9.88 -12.06
C ALA A 53 -11.79 11.25 -11.93
N PHE A 54 -12.80 11.32 -11.06
CA PHE A 54 -13.57 12.51 -10.77
C PHE A 54 -13.69 12.70 -9.26
N GLU A 55 -13.43 13.91 -8.80
CA GLU A 55 -13.81 14.28 -7.43
C GLU A 55 -15.32 14.48 -7.34
N LEU A 56 -15.93 13.92 -6.32
CA LEU A 56 -17.34 14.11 -6.06
C LEU A 56 -17.53 15.28 -5.11
N GLU A 57 -18.51 16.13 -5.39
CA GLU A 57 -18.89 17.22 -4.51
C GLU A 57 -19.28 16.66 -3.14
N SER A 58 -18.47 16.94 -2.12
CA SER A 58 -18.72 16.48 -0.75
C SER A 58 -18.59 17.63 0.24
N GLU A 59 -19.29 17.51 1.37
CA GLU A 59 -19.15 18.43 2.50
C GLU A 59 -17.97 18.03 3.42
N TYR A 60 -17.22 17.00 3.02
CA TYR A 60 -16.24 16.31 3.86
C TYR A 60 -14.81 16.77 3.63
N GLY A 61 -14.57 17.93 3.08
CA GLY A 61 -13.23 18.51 2.92
C GLY A 61 -12.45 18.77 4.23
N ASP A 62 -12.85 18.10 5.31
CA ASP A 62 -12.24 18.21 6.63
C ASP A 62 -11.36 16.99 6.88
N PRO A 63 -10.05 17.15 7.14
CA PRO A 63 -9.11 16.07 7.41
C PRO A 63 -9.43 15.24 8.68
N SER A 64 -10.44 15.63 9.46
CA SER A 64 -10.90 14.88 10.63
C SER A 64 -11.90 13.76 10.29
N TYR A 65 -12.34 13.65 9.05
CA TYR A 65 -13.30 12.62 8.64
C TYR A 65 -12.61 11.33 8.24
N ASN A 66 -13.18 10.20 8.66
CA ASN A 66 -12.90 8.91 8.07
C ASN A 66 -14.15 8.46 7.31
N LEU A 67 -14.06 8.46 5.98
CA LEU A 67 -15.14 8.09 5.09
C LEU A 67 -15.09 6.59 4.80
N VAL A 68 -16.23 5.95 4.94
CA VAL A 68 -16.45 4.60 4.44
C VAL A 68 -17.60 4.66 3.44
N VAL A 69 -17.28 4.42 2.17
CA VAL A 69 -18.32 4.24 1.15
C VAL A 69 -18.88 2.84 1.33
N ASN A 70 -20.02 2.73 1.94
CA ASN A 70 -20.57 1.43 2.28
C ASN A 70 -21.15 0.73 1.05
N ASN A 71 -21.86 1.47 0.16
CA ASN A 71 -22.61 0.81 -0.90
C ASN A 71 -22.90 1.73 -2.08
N ILE A 72 -22.81 1.17 -3.26
CA ILE A 72 -23.49 1.68 -4.45
C ILE A 72 -24.90 1.10 -4.46
N ILE A 73 -25.90 1.96 -4.41
CA ILE A 73 -27.32 1.58 -4.41
C ILE A 73 -27.79 1.36 -5.85
N SER A 74 -27.40 2.27 -6.72
CA SER A 74 -27.68 2.20 -8.16
C SER A 74 -26.59 2.91 -8.95
N ALA A 75 -26.37 2.46 -10.17
CA ALA A 75 -25.52 3.12 -11.14
C ALA A 75 -26.18 3.01 -12.53
N ASP A 76 -26.11 4.11 -13.29
CA ASP A 76 -26.52 4.16 -14.69
C ASP A 76 -25.40 4.80 -15.54
N GLU A 77 -25.64 5.06 -16.83
CA GLU A 77 -24.62 5.63 -17.73
C GLU A 77 -24.10 7.01 -17.32
N SER A 78 -24.79 7.72 -16.41
CA SER A 78 -24.49 9.10 -16.05
C SER A 78 -24.40 9.38 -14.56
N ALA A 79 -25.01 8.57 -13.73
CA ALA A 79 -25.14 8.86 -12.29
C ALA A 79 -24.97 7.63 -11.42
N ILE A 80 -24.48 7.85 -10.22
CA ILE A 80 -24.31 6.85 -9.19
C ILE A 80 -24.98 7.30 -7.90
N THR A 81 -25.76 6.41 -7.29
CA THR A 81 -26.34 6.62 -5.96
C THR A 81 -25.61 5.78 -4.93
N THR A 82 -25.17 6.42 -3.85
CA THR A 82 -24.36 5.79 -2.82
C THR A 82 -24.96 5.98 -1.43
N LEU A 83 -24.76 4.99 -0.56
CA LEU A 83 -24.88 5.14 0.89
C LEU A 83 -23.48 5.28 1.48
N ILE A 84 -23.22 6.41 2.10
CA ILE A 84 -21.93 6.76 2.67
C ILE A 84 -22.09 6.86 4.17
N THR A 85 -21.26 6.13 4.91
CA THR A 85 -21.11 6.32 6.36
C THR A 85 -19.71 6.74 6.69
N GLY A 86 -19.55 7.34 7.83
CA GLY A 86 -18.24 7.74 8.32
C GLY A 86 -18.37 8.25 9.74
N TYR A 87 -17.25 8.68 10.27
CA TYR A 87 -17.24 9.33 11.57
C TYR A 87 -16.37 10.58 11.54
N THR A 88 -16.81 11.58 12.30
CA THR A 88 -16.04 12.81 12.56
C THR A 88 -15.84 12.94 14.07
N TYR A 89 -14.69 13.49 14.43
CA TYR A 89 -14.43 13.86 15.82
C TYR A 89 -14.98 15.25 16.19
N ALA A 90 -15.54 15.98 15.22
CA ALA A 90 -16.17 17.29 15.41
C ALA A 90 -17.69 17.18 15.56
N ASP A 91 -18.26 17.81 16.58
CA ASP A 91 -19.71 17.99 16.63
C ASP A 91 -20.17 19.13 15.66
N PRO A 92 -21.46 19.18 15.30
CA PRO A 92 -21.98 20.23 14.40
C PRO A 92 -21.81 21.65 14.92
N SER A 93 -21.43 21.85 16.19
CA SER A 93 -21.08 23.15 16.80
C SER A 93 -19.59 23.42 16.81
N GLY A 94 -18.78 22.49 16.25
CA GLY A 94 -17.32 22.59 16.20
C GLY A 94 -16.59 22.16 17.47
N ASN A 95 -17.30 21.53 18.45
CA ASN A 95 -16.63 20.94 19.60
C ASN A 95 -16.25 19.51 19.24
N ILE A 96 -15.04 19.11 19.58
CA ILE A 96 -14.52 17.80 19.24
C ILE A 96 -14.35 16.95 20.51
N ASN A 97 -14.80 15.70 20.43
CA ASN A 97 -14.68 14.73 21.49
C ASN A 97 -14.05 13.44 20.95
N TYR A 98 -12.76 13.26 21.14
CA TYR A 98 -12.05 12.06 20.70
C TYR A 98 -12.46 10.74 21.37
N THR A 99 -13.24 10.81 22.43
CA THR A 99 -13.68 9.60 23.12
C THR A 99 -14.92 8.98 22.50
N LEU A 100 -15.67 9.75 21.69
CA LEU A 100 -16.86 9.29 20.98
C LEU A 100 -16.91 10.01 19.63
N PRO A 101 -16.51 9.34 18.54
CA PRO A 101 -16.68 9.92 17.19
C PRO A 101 -18.17 10.12 16.90
N ASN A 102 -18.50 11.23 16.28
CA ASN A 102 -19.83 11.45 15.74
C ASN A 102 -19.93 10.67 14.42
N GLU A 103 -20.74 9.67 14.40
CA GLU A 103 -21.07 8.94 13.17
C GLU A 103 -21.99 9.78 12.30
N PHE A 104 -21.88 9.61 10.99
CA PHE A 104 -22.81 10.18 10.04
C PHE A 104 -23.18 9.16 8.96
N CYS A 105 -24.34 9.38 8.33
CA CYS A 105 -24.80 8.57 7.22
C CYS A 105 -25.52 9.45 6.20
N HIS A 106 -25.12 9.32 4.95
CA HIS A 106 -25.73 10.08 3.85
C HIS A 106 -26.08 9.17 2.69
N LEU A 107 -27.26 9.39 2.12
CA LEU A 107 -27.62 8.90 0.81
C LEU A 107 -27.42 10.04 -0.18
N ALA A 108 -26.57 9.83 -1.18
CA ALA A 108 -26.26 10.86 -2.15
C ALA A 108 -26.23 10.27 -3.58
N LYS A 109 -26.73 11.06 -4.52
CA LYS A 109 -26.66 10.78 -5.96
C LYS A 109 -25.72 11.79 -6.61
N TYR A 110 -24.79 11.30 -7.43
CA TYR A 110 -23.81 12.11 -8.14
C TYR A 110 -23.88 11.84 -9.63
N ASP A 111 -23.71 12.91 -10.41
CA ASP A 111 -23.32 12.81 -11.81
C ASP A 111 -21.80 12.51 -11.84
N TYR A 112 -21.40 11.32 -12.22
CA TYR A 112 -20.00 10.94 -12.20
C TYR A 112 -19.22 11.37 -13.44
N THR A 113 -19.86 12.09 -14.37
CA THR A 113 -19.17 12.75 -15.48
C THR A 113 -18.70 14.15 -15.13
N THR A 114 -19.37 14.80 -14.15
CA THR A 114 -19.09 16.16 -13.70
C THR A 114 -18.67 16.26 -12.24
N GLY A 115 -18.91 15.20 -11.44
CA GLY A 115 -18.74 15.22 -9.99
C GLY A 115 -19.86 15.94 -9.23
N GLU A 116 -20.84 16.52 -9.92
CA GLU A 116 -21.91 17.31 -9.30
C GLU A 116 -22.86 16.42 -8.49
N ARG A 117 -23.20 16.89 -7.27
CA ARG A 117 -24.16 16.22 -6.41
C ARG A 117 -25.61 16.55 -6.82
N LEU A 118 -26.28 15.55 -7.40
CA LEU A 118 -27.66 15.68 -7.89
C LEU A 118 -28.72 15.56 -6.79
N LEU A 119 -28.44 14.75 -5.75
CA LEU A 119 -29.33 14.51 -4.61
C LEU A 119 -28.53 14.32 -3.34
N PHE A 120 -29.05 14.79 -2.22
CA PHE A 120 -28.46 14.59 -0.91
C PHE A 120 -29.53 14.41 0.15
N CYS A 121 -29.41 13.35 0.94
CA CYS A 121 -30.25 13.07 2.09
C CYS A 121 -29.35 12.78 3.31
N ASP A 122 -29.43 13.66 4.31
CA ASP A 122 -28.75 13.47 5.60
C ASP A 122 -29.52 12.46 6.45
N LEU A 123 -28.94 11.30 6.66
CA LEU A 123 -29.46 10.20 7.46
C LEU A 123 -28.74 10.06 8.82
N THR A 124 -27.94 11.04 9.22
CA THR A 124 -27.15 10.99 10.44
C THR A 124 -27.99 10.73 11.69
N SER A 125 -29.22 11.28 11.75
CA SER A 125 -30.12 11.00 12.86
C SER A 125 -30.63 9.56 12.94
N TYR A 126 -30.44 8.77 11.87
CA TYR A 126 -30.78 7.36 11.76
C TYR A 126 -29.55 6.44 11.77
N HIS A 127 -28.37 7.03 12.00
CA HIS A 127 -27.11 6.33 12.10
C HIS A 127 -26.22 7.01 13.13
N CYS A 128 -26.56 6.82 14.40
CA CYS A 128 -25.86 7.49 15.51
C CYS A 128 -26.00 6.74 16.81
N TYR A 129 -24.99 6.83 17.66
CA TYR A 129 -25.07 6.46 19.05
C TYR A 129 -25.41 7.70 19.88
N MET A 130 -26.51 7.64 20.65
CA MET A 130 -26.91 8.73 21.54
C MET A 130 -26.92 8.27 22.98
N GLU A 131 -26.17 8.98 23.84
CA GLU A 131 -26.18 8.78 25.29
C GLU A 131 -26.75 10.06 25.97
N GLY A 132 -27.85 9.89 26.71
CA GLY A 132 -28.45 11.04 27.44
C GLY A 132 -29.50 10.58 28.45
N ASP A 133 -29.63 11.30 29.60
CA ASP A 133 -30.59 11.15 30.65
C ASP A 133 -30.94 9.70 31.10
N GLY A 134 -29.96 8.75 30.96
CA GLY A 134 -30.13 7.34 31.35
C GLY A 134 -30.72 6.44 30.26
N ILE A 135 -30.79 6.91 29.02
CA ILE A 135 -31.18 6.14 27.82
C ILE A 135 -29.97 6.19 26.89
N SER A 136 -29.49 5.01 26.45
CA SER A 136 -28.53 4.89 25.36
C SER A 136 -29.24 4.24 24.20
N GLU A 137 -29.32 4.94 23.10
CA GLU A 137 -29.91 4.49 21.84
C GLU A 137 -28.82 4.30 20.79
N ASP A 138 -28.93 3.21 20.07
CA ASP A 138 -28.05 2.87 18.97
C ASP A 138 -28.85 2.68 17.69
N ARG A 139 -28.50 3.41 16.64
CA ARG A 139 -29.16 3.40 15.33
C ARG A 139 -28.15 3.18 14.24
N HIS A 140 -28.34 2.15 13.44
CA HIS A 140 -27.42 1.80 12.36
C HIS A 140 -28.18 1.57 11.05
N CYS A 141 -27.85 2.34 10.01
CA CYS A 141 -28.25 2.04 8.64
C CYS A 141 -27.57 0.74 8.21
N GLN A 142 -28.35 -0.22 7.73
CA GLN A 142 -27.92 -1.58 7.42
C GLN A 142 -27.86 -1.83 5.91
N ALA A 143 -28.84 -1.32 5.17
CA ALA A 143 -28.97 -1.54 3.75
C ALA A 143 -29.82 -0.43 3.12
N ALA A 144 -29.64 -0.21 1.82
CA ALA A 144 -30.46 0.72 1.05
C ALA A 144 -30.74 0.12 -0.32
N LEU A 145 -31.90 0.43 -0.88
CA LEU A 145 -32.30 0.06 -2.24
C LEU A 145 -33.04 1.19 -2.96
N GLU A 146 -33.01 1.14 -4.27
CA GLU A 146 -33.76 2.04 -5.15
C GLU A 146 -34.86 1.29 -5.86
N THR A 147 -36.09 1.85 -5.81
CA THR A 147 -37.24 1.40 -6.63
C THR A 147 -37.55 2.47 -7.68
N ASP A 148 -38.57 2.21 -8.53
CA ASP A 148 -38.99 3.21 -9.51
C ASP A 148 -39.43 4.54 -8.87
N ASP A 149 -40.05 4.46 -7.67
CA ASP A 149 -40.71 5.59 -7.04
C ASP A 149 -39.96 6.21 -5.85
N ALA A 150 -39.05 5.47 -5.19
CA ALA A 150 -38.43 5.90 -3.94
C ALA A 150 -37.08 5.19 -3.67
N TYR A 151 -36.30 5.78 -2.76
CA TYR A 151 -35.25 5.05 -2.04
C TYR A 151 -35.81 4.51 -0.74
N TYR A 152 -35.38 3.32 -0.38
CA TYR A 152 -35.68 2.69 0.91
C TYR A 152 -34.38 2.43 1.64
N VAL A 153 -34.32 2.85 2.93
CA VAL A 153 -33.15 2.59 3.79
C VAL A 153 -33.61 1.82 5.01
N LEU A 154 -33.03 0.67 5.22
CA LEU A 154 -33.25 -0.16 6.40
C LEU A 154 -32.27 0.25 7.48
N TYR A 155 -32.77 0.60 8.66
CA TYR A 155 -31.92 0.83 9.81
C TYR A 155 -32.41 0.03 11.02
N ARG A 156 -31.44 -0.30 11.89
CA ARG A 156 -31.68 -0.98 13.16
C ARG A 156 -31.70 0.05 14.28
N TYR A 157 -32.68 -0.04 15.14
CA TYR A 157 -32.81 0.71 16.39
C TYR A 157 -32.65 -0.22 17.58
N GLU A 158 -31.78 0.11 18.52
CA GLU A 158 -31.56 -0.67 19.74
C GLU A 158 -31.50 0.25 20.95
N GLU A 159 -32.25 -0.13 21.99
CA GLU A 159 -32.19 0.53 23.28
C GLU A 159 -31.33 -0.30 24.27
N TYR A 160 -30.19 0.21 24.65
CA TYR A 160 -29.13 -0.54 25.34
C TYR A 160 -29.54 -1.20 26.66
N PHE A 161 -30.55 -0.67 27.34
CA PHE A 161 -30.99 -1.17 28.66
C PHE A 161 -32.32 -1.95 28.64
N SER A 162 -33.02 -1.99 27.51
CA SER A 162 -34.32 -2.62 27.43
C SER A 162 -34.32 -3.94 26.67
N SER A 163 -33.24 -4.31 26.00
CA SER A 163 -33.18 -5.40 25.03
C SER A 163 -34.23 -5.28 23.89
N ALA A 164 -34.80 -4.10 23.71
CA ALA A 164 -35.67 -3.83 22.56
C ALA A 164 -34.78 -3.58 21.32
N CYS A 165 -35.05 -4.32 20.26
CA CYS A 165 -34.44 -4.16 18.97
C CYS A 165 -35.54 -4.08 17.92
N GLU A 166 -35.57 -3.01 17.16
CA GLU A 166 -36.57 -2.77 16.12
C GLU A 166 -35.86 -2.49 14.79
N TYR A 167 -36.44 -2.96 13.70
CA TYR A 167 -35.98 -2.64 12.35
C TYR A 167 -36.96 -1.65 11.73
N HIS A 168 -36.43 -0.57 11.21
CA HIS A 168 -37.14 0.53 10.62
C HIS A 168 -36.86 0.64 9.14
N LEU A 169 -37.88 1.06 8.38
CA LEU A 169 -37.77 1.31 6.96
C LEU A 169 -38.04 2.79 6.68
N LEU A 170 -37.06 3.52 6.21
CA LEU A 170 -37.21 4.87 5.70
C LEU A 170 -37.64 4.80 4.24
N ASN A 171 -38.61 5.62 3.87
CA ASN A 171 -38.98 5.91 2.50
C ASN A 171 -38.53 7.34 2.18
N ILE A 172 -37.75 7.47 1.11
CA ILE A 172 -37.10 8.73 0.74
C ILE A 172 -37.51 9.09 -0.69
N ASP A 173 -37.95 10.33 -0.89
CA ASP A 173 -38.36 10.87 -2.19
C ASP A 173 -37.16 10.96 -3.13
N LYS A 174 -37.26 10.39 -4.33
CA LYS A 174 -36.16 10.35 -5.31
C LYS A 174 -35.78 11.70 -5.92
N ASP A 175 -36.72 12.65 -5.94
CA ASP A 175 -36.49 13.95 -6.55
C ASP A 175 -35.94 14.99 -5.54
N THR A 176 -36.36 14.87 -4.29
CA THR A 176 -36.03 15.88 -3.27
C THR A 176 -35.06 15.40 -2.21
N GLY A 177 -34.90 14.07 -2.02
CA GLY A 177 -34.12 13.52 -0.92
C GLY A 177 -34.80 13.66 0.45
N GLU A 178 -36.06 14.07 0.51
CA GLU A 178 -36.78 14.19 1.77
C GLU A 178 -37.27 12.82 2.28
N VAL A 179 -37.11 12.56 3.58
CA VAL A 179 -37.70 11.39 4.24
C VAL A 179 -39.22 11.54 4.30
N ILE A 180 -39.92 10.75 3.51
CA ILE A 180 -41.39 10.74 3.44
C ILE A 180 -41.98 10.07 4.68
N SER A 181 -41.45 8.95 5.07
CA SER A 181 -41.88 8.16 6.22
C SER A 181 -40.78 7.36 6.86
N ASP A 182 -40.97 7.11 8.17
CA ASP A 182 -40.20 6.20 8.99
C ASP A 182 -41.21 5.20 9.60
N THR A 183 -41.05 3.92 9.27
CA THR A 183 -42.00 2.87 9.67
C THR A 183 -41.28 1.67 10.25
N VAL A 184 -41.75 1.17 11.38
CA VAL A 184 -41.28 -0.09 11.96
C VAL A 184 -41.70 -1.25 11.06
N SER A 185 -40.70 -2.04 10.59
CA SER A 185 -41.01 -3.32 9.99
C SER A 185 -41.35 -4.35 11.06
N THR A 186 -42.63 -4.68 11.15
CA THR A 186 -43.11 -5.69 12.09
C THR A 186 -42.55 -7.07 11.74
N ALA A 187 -42.50 -7.37 10.44
CA ALA A 187 -42.00 -8.66 9.96
C ALA A 187 -40.54 -8.92 10.36
N LEU A 188 -39.64 -7.94 10.15
CA LEU A 188 -38.23 -8.06 10.54
C LEU A 188 -38.02 -8.04 12.06
N SER A 189 -38.71 -7.11 12.76
CA SER A 189 -38.56 -6.94 14.20
C SER A 189 -39.06 -8.13 15.02
N GLU A 190 -40.06 -8.86 14.52
CA GLU A 190 -40.53 -10.12 15.12
C GLU A 190 -39.61 -11.31 14.79
N LYS A 191 -38.87 -11.23 13.66
CA LYS A 191 -38.09 -12.36 13.17
C LYS A 191 -36.65 -12.33 13.67
N ILE A 192 -36.00 -11.17 13.63
CA ILE A 192 -34.59 -11.01 14.01
C ILE A 192 -34.51 -10.65 15.50
N SER A 193 -33.91 -11.50 16.30
CA SER A 193 -33.78 -11.26 17.74
C SER A 193 -32.73 -10.22 18.07
N SER A 194 -32.79 -9.65 19.28
CA SER A 194 -31.83 -8.64 19.73
C SER A 194 -30.35 -9.15 19.80
N ASN A 195 -30.15 -10.47 19.85
CA ASN A 195 -28.84 -11.08 19.88
C ASN A 195 -28.28 -11.39 18.48
N GLU A 196 -29.11 -11.28 17.47
CA GLU A 196 -28.72 -11.51 16.08
C GLU A 196 -28.32 -10.20 15.39
N ARG A 197 -27.51 -10.29 14.36
CA ARG A 197 -27.05 -9.18 13.53
C ARG A 197 -27.18 -9.53 12.07
N ILE A 198 -27.47 -8.52 11.25
CA ILE A 198 -27.28 -8.61 9.81
C ILE A 198 -25.77 -8.45 9.57
N PHE A 199 -25.15 -9.43 8.96
CA PHE A 199 -23.73 -9.43 8.65
C PHE A 199 -23.43 -9.49 7.14
N GLY A 200 -24.44 -9.70 6.30
CA GLY A 200 -24.37 -9.59 4.85
C GLY A 200 -25.70 -9.14 4.29
N SER A 201 -25.69 -8.37 3.21
CA SER A 201 -26.90 -7.90 2.57
C SER A 201 -26.72 -7.71 1.06
N ALA A 202 -27.74 -8.09 0.30
CA ALA A 202 -27.90 -7.80 -1.11
C ALA A 202 -29.28 -7.20 -1.37
N VAL A 203 -29.49 -6.60 -2.54
CA VAL A 203 -30.78 -6.00 -2.90
C VAL A 203 -31.27 -6.52 -4.24
N GLY A 204 -32.59 -6.75 -4.32
CA GLY A 204 -33.34 -6.93 -5.56
C GLY A 204 -34.10 -5.66 -5.90
N ASP A 205 -35.04 -5.76 -6.85
CA ASP A 205 -35.79 -4.60 -7.34
C ASP A 205 -36.68 -3.95 -6.27
N SER A 206 -37.20 -4.75 -5.32
CA SER A 206 -38.00 -4.26 -4.20
C SER A 206 -37.80 -5.07 -2.92
N GLN A 207 -36.66 -5.74 -2.80
CA GLN A 207 -36.42 -6.63 -1.66
C GLN A 207 -34.97 -6.53 -1.17
N PHE A 208 -34.79 -6.66 0.14
CA PHE A 208 -33.53 -6.93 0.76
C PHE A 208 -33.34 -8.44 0.95
N VAL A 209 -32.17 -8.93 0.65
CA VAL A 209 -31.71 -10.28 1.00
C VAL A 209 -30.66 -10.16 2.07
N LEU A 210 -30.94 -10.63 3.26
CA LEU A 210 -30.17 -10.40 4.47
C LEU A 210 -29.64 -11.72 5.01
N LEU A 211 -28.35 -11.77 5.34
CA LEU A 211 -27.78 -12.83 6.17
C LEU A 211 -27.84 -12.41 7.63
N VAL A 212 -28.45 -13.22 8.45
CA VAL A 212 -28.72 -12.94 9.86
C VAL A 212 -28.13 -14.05 10.71
N GLY A 213 -27.45 -13.69 11.79
CA GLY A 213 -26.86 -14.65 12.71
C GLY A 213 -26.20 -14.00 13.92
N ASN A 214 -25.58 -14.83 14.73
CA ASN A 214 -24.87 -14.36 15.90
C ASN A 214 -23.34 -14.42 15.66
N PRO A 215 -22.66 -13.28 15.41
CA PRO A 215 -21.23 -13.23 15.07
C PRO A 215 -20.28 -13.48 16.25
N THR A 216 -20.76 -13.92 17.44
CA THR A 216 -19.96 -13.91 18.68
C THR A 216 -18.94 -15.04 18.84
N SER A 217 -18.70 -15.87 17.84
CA SER A 217 -17.65 -16.90 17.91
C SER A 217 -16.48 -16.58 16.97
N THR A 218 -15.40 -16.10 17.52
CA THR A 218 -14.12 -15.86 16.82
C THR A 218 -13.29 -17.13 16.57
N THR A 219 -13.76 -18.31 17.06
CA THR A 219 -12.95 -19.54 17.02
C THR A 219 -13.59 -20.74 16.31
N ALA A 220 -14.87 -20.71 16.04
CA ALA A 220 -15.64 -21.56 15.10
C ALA A 220 -17.05 -20.97 15.04
N PRO A 221 -17.46 -20.35 13.96
CA PRO A 221 -18.81 -19.84 13.86
C PRO A 221 -19.80 -21.00 13.93
N ASP A 222 -20.69 -20.95 14.93
CA ASP A 222 -21.82 -21.86 15.01
C ASP A 222 -22.91 -21.33 14.07
N TRP A 223 -22.89 -21.77 12.82
CA TRP A 223 -23.87 -21.42 11.80
C TRP A 223 -25.25 -22.01 12.07
N SER A 224 -25.39 -22.84 13.14
CA SER A 224 -26.63 -23.56 13.45
C SER A 224 -27.84 -22.64 13.70
N GLY A 225 -27.59 -21.33 13.95
CA GLY A 225 -28.64 -20.33 14.10
C GLY A 225 -28.68 -19.29 12.97
N SER A 226 -27.77 -19.36 11.97
CA SER A 226 -27.77 -18.40 10.88
C SER A 226 -28.86 -18.72 9.85
N HIS A 227 -29.49 -17.67 9.35
CA HIS A 227 -30.55 -17.79 8.37
C HIS A 227 -30.50 -16.63 7.35
N MET A 228 -31.08 -16.87 6.17
CA MET A 228 -31.24 -15.85 5.13
C MET A 228 -32.68 -15.35 5.17
N VAL A 229 -32.85 -14.04 5.17
CA VAL A 229 -34.13 -13.37 5.17
C VAL A 229 -34.30 -12.58 3.87
N VAL A 230 -35.32 -12.91 3.08
CA VAL A 230 -35.74 -12.08 1.94
C VAL A 230 -36.91 -11.22 2.41
N TYR A 231 -36.68 -9.90 2.40
CA TYR A 231 -37.66 -8.92 2.90
C TYR A 231 -38.17 -8.04 1.77
N ASP A 232 -39.46 -8.15 1.49
CA ASP A 232 -40.17 -7.28 0.52
C ASP A 232 -40.58 -5.98 1.20
N VAL A 233 -39.93 -4.86 0.76
CA VAL A 233 -40.13 -3.53 1.37
C VAL A 233 -41.51 -2.93 1.09
N LEU A 234 -42.18 -3.34 0.00
CA LEU A 234 -43.46 -2.79 -0.39
C LEU A 234 -44.62 -3.41 0.38
N ASN A 235 -44.47 -4.67 0.80
CA ASN A 235 -45.53 -5.44 1.43
C ASN A 235 -45.30 -5.75 2.92
N ASP A 236 -44.13 -5.43 3.49
CA ASP A 236 -43.68 -5.83 4.84
C ASP A 236 -43.80 -7.33 5.07
N VAL A 237 -43.29 -8.14 4.13
CA VAL A 237 -43.35 -9.60 4.14
C VAL A 237 -41.95 -10.17 4.08
N ILE A 238 -41.71 -11.25 4.82
CA ILE A 238 -40.46 -11.97 4.80
C ILE A 238 -40.63 -13.42 4.33
N ILE A 239 -39.58 -13.90 3.65
CA ILE A 239 -39.28 -15.32 3.49
C ILE A 239 -38.03 -15.60 4.25
N ASP A 240 -37.96 -16.67 5.01
CA ASP A 240 -36.86 -17.01 5.87
C ASP A 240 -36.47 -18.47 5.73
N PHE A 241 -35.21 -18.77 5.60
CA PHE A 241 -34.70 -20.14 5.56
C PHE A 241 -33.36 -20.29 6.28
N PRO A 242 -33.12 -21.47 6.92
CA PRO A 242 -31.89 -21.74 7.63
C PRO A 242 -30.72 -21.90 6.65
N VAL A 243 -29.67 -21.09 6.82
CA VAL A 243 -28.42 -21.18 6.03
C VAL A 243 -27.60 -22.38 6.43
N ALA A 244 -27.71 -22.81 7.68
CA ALA A 244 -27.00 -23.98 8.22
C ALA A 244 -27.26 -25.30 7.44
N ASP A 245 -28.44 -25.46 6.92
CA ASP A 245 -28.83 -26.67 6.14
C ASP A 245 -28.13 -26.67 4.76
N VAL A 246 -27.81 -25.48 4.24
CA VAL A 246 -27.15 -25.26 2.95
C VAL A 246 -25.62 -25.40 3.08
N LEU A 247 -25.09 -24.89 4.16
CA LEU A 247 -23.62 -24.74 4.34
C LEU A 247 -22.99 -25.97 5.01
N GLY A 248 -23.79 -26.78 5.71
CA GLY A 248 -23.31 -27.97 6.41
C GLY A 248 -22.60 -29.01 5.54
N ASP A 249 -22.88 -29.02 4.25
CA ASP A 249 -22.30 -29.94 3.27
C ASP A 249 -21.23 -29.31 2.36
N CYS A 250 -21.04 -27.96 2.37
CA CYS A 250 -20.11 -27.30 1.45
C CYS A 250 -18.74 -26.98 2.05
N GLY A 251 -18.52 -27.28 3.34
CA GLY A 251 -17.21 -27.15 3.99
C GLY A 251 -16.78 -25.69 4.28
N ALA A 252 -17.73 -24.73 4.31
CA ALA A 252 -17.42 -23.37 4.70
C ALA A 252 -17.22 -23.25 6.20
N ASP A 253 -16.08 -22.68 6.63
CA ASP A 253 -15.79 -22.39 8.03
C ASP A 253 -16.31 -21.01 8.44
N VAL A 254 -16.33 -20.07 7.50
CA VAL A 254 -16.85 -18.70 7.70
C VAL A 254 -17.74 -18.33 6.53
N ILE A 255 -18.86 -17.64 6.83
CA ILE A 255 -19.66 -16.93 5.83
C ILE A 255 -19.34 -15.46 5.94
N SER A 256 -19.09 -14.81 4.83
CA SER A 256 -18.72 -13.40 4.79
C SER A 256 -19.83 -12.50 4.26
N ASP A 257 -20.59 -12.95 3.26
CA ASP A 257 -21.53 -12.05 2.58
C ASP A 257 -22.58 -12.80 1.76
N VAL A 258 -23.56 -12.04 1.25
CA VAL A 258 -24.51 -12.46 0.22
C VAL A 258 -24.45 -11.47 -0.94
N ARG A 259 -24.43 -11.95 -2.17
CA ARG A 259 -24.34 -11.16 -3.39
C ARG A 259 -25.48 -11.47 -4.34
N ARG A 260 -25.97 -10.44 -5.03
CA ARG A 260 -26.97 -10.62 -6.09
C ARG A 260 -26.27 -11.13 -7.36
N ILE A 261 -26.94 -12.02 -8.09
CA ILE A 261 -26.59 -12.37 -9.45
C ILE A 261 -27.65 -11.77 -10.40
N ASP A 262 -28.92 -12.06 -10.11
CA ASP A 262 -30.08 -11.44 -10.74
C ASP A 262 -31.24 -11.31 -9.72
N ASN A 263 -32.48 -11.12 -10.18
CA ASN A 263 -33.62 -10.93 -9.29
C ASN A 263 -34.05 -12.22 -8.56
N GLU A 264 -33.68 -13.37 -9.06
CA GLU A 264 -34.09 -14.69 -8.55
C GLU A 264 -32.91 -15.42 -7.90
N HIS A 265 -31.64 -15.11 -8.34
CA HIS A 265 -30.47 -15.83 -7.91
C HIS A 265 -29.53 -14.93 -7.10
N TYR A 266 -29.05 -15.49 -5.98
CA TYR A 266 -28.08 -14.87 -5.08
C TYR A 266 -26.98 -15.86 -4.75
N ALA A 267 -25.82 -15.36 -4.41
CA ALA A 267 -24.69 -16.16 -3.97
C ALA A 267 -24.37 -15.89 -2.50
N ILE A 268 -24.28 -16.93 -1.70
CA ILE A 268 -23.69 -16.87 -0.35
C ILE A 268 -22.19 -17.11 -0.49
N ILE A 269 -21.40 -16.19 0.03
CA ILE A 269 -19.95 -16.24 -0.03
C ILE A 269 -19.39 -16.62 1.32
N GLY A 270 -18.42 -17.52 1.33
CA GLY A 270 -17.71 -17.97 2.52
C GLY A 270 -16.29 -18.40 2.24
N SER A 271 -15.60 -18.83 3.28
CA SER A 271 -14.24 -19.36 3.18
C SER A 271 -14.08 -20.63 4.02
N SER A 272 -13.16 -21.50 3.60
CA SER A 272 -12.76 -22.72 4.33
C SER A 272 -11.30 -22.58 4.77
N PHE A 273 -11.02 -22.94 6.04
CA PHE A 273 -9.67 -22.95 6.60
C PHE A 273 -8.97 -24.33 6.54
N GLU A 274 -9.70 -25.40 6.12
CA GLU A 274 -9.11 -26.75 6.08
C GLU A 274 -8.14 -26.98 4.91
N SER A 275 -8.14 -26.11 3.90
CA SER A 275 -7.16 -26.17 2.81
C SER A 275 -6.01 -25.20 3.07
N VAL A 276 -4.79 -25.63 2.78
CA VAL A 276 -3.57 -24.81 2.83
C VAL A 276 -3.62 -23.62 1.86
N SER A 277 -4.59 -23.60 0.96
CA SER A 277 -5.07 -22.48 0.20
C SER A 277 -6.45 -22.08 0.76
N SER A 278 -6.61 -20.85 1.21
CA SER A 278 -7.90 -20.29 1.64
C SER A 278 -8.95 -20.52 0.55
N GLY A 279 -9.71 -21.60 0.70
CA GLY A 279 -10.71 -21.99 -0.29
C GLY A 279 -11.93 -21.08 -0.19
N THR A 280 -12.15 -20.24 -1.19
CA THR A 280 -13.39 -19.48 -1.31
C THR A 280 -14.55 -20.42 -1.64
N VAL A 281 -15.64 -20.32 -0.87
CA VAL A 281 -16.86 -21.09 -1.05
C VAL A 281 -17.95 -20.16 -1.60
N CYS A 282 -18.57 -20.56 -2.69
CA CYS A 282 -19.70 -19.84 -3.30
C CYS A 282 -20.88 -20.78 -3.47
N VAL A 283 -22.01 -20.45 -2.86
CA VAL A 283 -23.25 -21.23 -2.96
C VAL A 283 -24.34 -20.37 -3.58
N LEU A 284 -24.85 -20.80 -4.74
CA LEU A 284 -25.99 -20.16 -5.37
C LEU A 284 -27.27 -20.52 -4.66
N VAL A 285 -28.16 -19.56 -4.56
CA VAL A 285 -29.50 -19.71 -3.97
C VAL A 285 -30.51 -19.11 -4.93
N ASP A 286 -31.46 -19.92 -5.37
CA ASP A 286 -32.69 -19.47 -6.04
C ASP A 286 -33.73 -19.13 -4.96
N ILE A 287 -34.10 -17.86 -4.84
CA ILE A 287 -34.97 -17.38 -3.76
C ILE A 287 -36.47 -17.73 -3.99
N GLU A 288 -36.89 -18.11 -5.19
CA GLU A 288 -38.24 -18.56 -5.46
C GLU A 288 -38.45 -20.03 -5.07
N THR A 289 -37.47 -20.87 -5.42
CA THR A 289 -37.54 -22.31 -5.18
C THR A 289 -36.88 -22.75 -3.89
N MET A 290 -35.99 -21.92 -3.34
CA MET A 290 -35.06 -22.23 -2.24
C MET A 290 -34.11 -23.41 -2.55
N GLU A 291 -33.86 -23.66 -3.82
CA GLU A 291 -32.84 -24.61 -4.25
C GLU A 291 -31.46 -23.95 -4.14
N THR A 292 -30.50 -24.78 -3.79
CA THR A 292 -29.12 -24.32 -3.57
C THR A 292 -28.14 -25.18 -4.35
N GLU A 293 -27.09 -24.57 -4.90
CA GLU A 293 -26.07 -25.28 -5.67
C GLU A 293 -24.69 -24.72 -5.38
N LEU A 294 -23.75 -25.62 -5.07
CA LEU A 294 -22.33 -25.25 -4.82
C LEU A 294 -21.62 -24.99 -6.15
N VAL A 295 -21.00 -23.84 -6.28
CA VAL A 295 -20.15 -23.49 -7.43
C VAL A 295 -18.79 -24.18 -7.28
N ASP A 296 -18.40 -25.00 -8.24
CA ASP A 296 -17.03 -25.47 -8.36
C ASP A 296 -16.14 -24.33 -8.87
N MET A 297 -15.50 -23.63 -7.94
CA MET A 297 -14.67 -22.47 -8.26
C MET A 297 -13.54 -22.81 -9.22
N THR A 298 -12.98 -24.02 -9.15
CA THR A 298 -11.89 -24.43 -10.05
C THR A 298 -12.39 -24.54 -11.49
N GLU A 299 -13.57 -25.09 -11.69
CA GLU A 299 -14.19 -25.16 -13.02
C GLU A 299 -14.70 -23.79 -13.48
N ALA A 300 -15.33 -23.04 -12.57
CA ALA A 300 -15.90 -21.73 -12.88
C ALA A 300 -14.84 -20.68 -13.27
N MET A 301 -13.63 -20.77 -12.74
CA MET A 301 -12.51 -19.85 -13.02
C MET A 301 -11.52 -20.37 -14.07
N SER A 302 -11.69 -21.59 -14.56
CA SER A 302 -10.73 -22.31 -15.41
C SER A 302 -10.32 -21.57 -16.70
N ASP A 303 -11.13 -20.66 -17.19
CA ASP A 303 -10.85 -19.87 -18.40
C ASP A 303 -10.08 -18.55 -18.06
N ILE A 304 -9.89 -18.24 -16.77
CA ILE A 304 -9.29 -17.01 -16.29
C ILE A 304 -7.99 -17.30 -15.53
N THR A 305 -8.02 -18.20 -14.55
CA THR A 305 -6.85 -18.54 -13.73
C THR A 305 -6.92 -19.99 -13.24
N ASP A 306 -5.75 -20.62 -13.13
CA ASP A 306 -5.57 -21.91 -12.46
C ASP A 306 -5.26 -21.75 -10.97
N ASP A 307 -4.89 -20.54 -10.51
CA ASP A 307 -4.58 -20.19 -9.13
C ASP A 307 -5.73 -19.42 -8.49
N LEU A 308 -6.39 -20.05 -7.54
CA LEU A 308 -7.51 -19.48 -6.79
C LEU A 308 -7.08 -18.76 -5.51
N SER A 309 -5.79 -18.78 -5.15
CA SER A 309 -5.29 -18.18 -3.91
C SER A 309 -5.48 -16.66 -3.87
N ASN A 310 -5.45 -16.01 -5.04
CA ASN A 310 -5.60 -14.57 -5.21
C ASN A 310 -7.00 -14.14 -5.67
N VAL A 311 -7.97 -15.05 -5.70
CA VAL A 311 -9.36 -14.73 -6.08
C VAL A 311 -10.12 -14.24 -4.85
N ASP A 312 -10.53 -13.00 -4.84
CA ASP A 312 -11.24 -12.37 -3.73
C ASP A 312 -12.66 -11.92 -4.13
N PHE A 313 -13.64 -12.31 -3.31
CA PHE A 313 -15.01 -11.79 -3.39
C PHE A 313 -15.24 -10.60 -2.46
N GLY A 314 -14.29 -10.30 -1.55
CA GLY A 314 -14.61 -9.67 -0.29
C GLY A 314 -14.20 -8.21 -0.13
N GLN A 315 -13.23 -7.71 -0.84
CA GLN A 315 -12.70 -6.37 -0.51
C GLN A 315 -13.32 -5.22 -1.29
N ILE A 316 -13.99 -5.49 -2.40
CA ILE A 316 -14.83 -4.48 -3.02
C ILE A 316 -16.21 -4.64 -2.39
N SER A 317 -16.36 -4.06 -1.21
CA SER A 317 -17.51 -4.28 -0.37
C SER A 317 -18.78 -3.71 -1.01
N ASN A 318 -19.79 -4.55 -1.01
CA ASN A 318 -21.18 -4.16 -0.93
C ASN A 318 -21.69 -3.25 -2.04
N THR A 319 -21.75 -3.80 -3.25
CA THR A 319 -22.64 -3.26 -4.25
C THR A 319 -23.98 -3.97 -4.15
N TYR A 320 -25.04 -3.26 -3.90
CA TYR A 320 -26.37 -3.85 -3.83
C TYR A 320 -26.92 -4.24 -5.21
N VAL A 321 -26.33 -3.77 -6.29
CA VAL A 321 -26.92 -3.78 -7.65
C VAL A 321 -26.20 -4.69 -8.62
N ASN A 322 -25.13 -5.37 -8.21
CA ASN A 322 -24.25 -6.03 -9.17
C ASN A 322 -24.52 -7.51 -9.39
N PRO A 323 -24.24 -7.98 -10.59
CA PRO A 323 -23.95 -9.38 -10.79
C PRO A 323 -22.79 -9.81 -9.89
N LEU A 324 -22.80 -11.05 -9.47
CA LEU A 324 -21.70 -11.65 -8.72
C LEU A 324 -20.40 -11.46 -9.49
N PHE A 325 -19.47 -10.74 -8.90
CA PHE A 325 -18.12 -10.59 -9.47
C PHE A 325 -17.04 -11.06 -8.52
N VAL A 326 -15.93 -11.46 -9.07
CA VAL A 326 -14.70 -11.75 -8.38
C VAL A 326 -13.62 -10.77 -8.83
N ARG A 327 -12.72 -10.47 -7.93
CA ARG A 327 -11.51 -9.73 -8.20
C ARG A 327 -10.33 -10.69 -8.18
N GLY A 328 -9.48 -10.64 -9.21
CA GLY A 328 -8.12 -11.13 -9.16
C GLY A 328 -7.14 -10.01 -8.87
N GLN A 329 -5.86 -10.29 -8.97
CA GLN A 329 -4.81 -9.29 -8.79
C GLN A 329 -4.85 -8.22 -9.92
N ASP A 330 -5.19 -8.63 -11.14
CA ASP A 330 -5.12 -7.85 -12.38
C ASP A 330 -6.43 -7.84 -13.18
N TYR A 331 -7.53 -8.36 -12.63
CA TYR A 331 -8.81 -8.43 -13.36
C TYR A 331 -10.03 -8.32 -12.45
N ILE A 332 -11.16 -8.01 -13.07
CA ILE A 332 -12.51 -8.26 -12.55
C ILE A 332 -13.23 -9.22 -13.48
N ALA A 333 -13.90 -10.21 -12.93
CA ALA A 333 -14.74 -11.14 -13.67
C ALA A 333 -16.12 -11.27 -13.05
N THR A 334 -17.15 -11.36 -13.87
CA THR A 334 -18.55 -11.54 -13.46
C THR A 334 -19.01 -12.96 -13.75
N PHE A 335 -19.90 -13.48 -12.89
CA PHE A 335 -20.44 -14.82 -13.03
C PHE A 335 -21.60 -14.85 -14.04
N ASP A 336 -21.53 -15.79 -14.96
CA ASP A 336 -22.54 -16.04 -16.00
C ASP A 336 -23.31 -17.33 -15.66
N LEU A 337 -24.60 -17.19 -15.36
CA LEU A 337 -25.48 -18.30 -15.01
C LEU A 337 -25.72 -19.29 -16.16
N ASP A 338 -25.64 -18.84 -17.41
CA ASP A 338 -25.88 -19.72 -18.56
C ASP A 338 -24.70 -20.67 -18.80
N THR A 339 -23.49 -20.20 -18.56
CA THR A 339 -22.25 -20.97 -18.77
C THR A 339 -21.67 -21.56 -17.48
N TRP A 340 -22.12 -21.09 -16.32
CA TRP A 340 -21.57 -21.44 -14.99
C TRP A 340 -20.09 -21.09 -14.84
N LYS A 341 -19.65 -20.04 -15.51
CA LYS A 341 -18.26 -19.56 -15.50
C LYS A 341 -18.19 -18.09 -15.20
N PHE A 342 -17.07 -17.71 -14.63
CA PHE A 342 -16.70 -16.31 -14.59
C PHE A 342 -16.16 -15.87 -15.95
N GLN A 343 -16.51 -14.64 -16.34
CA GLN A 343 -16.03 -14.00 -17.56
C GLN A 343 -15.33 -12.71 -17.20
N LYS A 344 -14.08 -12.55 -17.67
CA LYS A 344 -13.29 -11.33 -17.45
C LYS A 344 -14.02 -10.14 -18.10
N VAL A 345 -14.38 -9.14 -17.31
CA VAL A 345 -15.01 -7.89 -17.76
C VAL A 345 -14.07 -6.71 -17.70
N PHE A 346 -12.98 -6.84 -16.95
CA PHE A 346 -11.90 -5.87 -16.88
C PHE A 346 -10.56 -6.59 -16.76
N ASP A 347 -9.54 -6.04 -17.43
CA ASP A 347 -8.16 -6.51 -17.42
C ASP A 347 -7.23 -5.33 -17.14
N LEU A 348 -6.52 -5.36 -16.01
CA LEU A 348 -5.64 -4.28 -15.59
C LEU A 348 -4.46 -4.09 -16.55
N ASP A 349 -3.95 -5.21 -17.10
CA ASP A 349 -2.85 -5.18 -18.07
C ASP A 349 -3.22 -4.47 -19.39
N ARG A 350 -4.52 -4.23 -19.60
CA ARG A 350 -5.07 -3.53 -20.77
C ARG A 350 -5.67 -2.16 -20.42
N CYS A 351 -5.22 -1.59 -19.31
CA CYS A 351 -5.64 -0.29 -18.84
C CYS A 351 -4.42 0.50 -18.34
N ASN A 352 -4.33 1.76 -18.74
CA ASN A 352 -3.32 2.66 -18.18
C ASN A 352 -3.84 3.27 -16.86
N VAL A 353 -3.78 2.49 -15.79
CA VAL A 353 -4.26 2.90 -14.46
C VAL A 353 -3.44 2.21 -13.36
N GLY A 354 -3.39 2.82 -12.19
CA GLY A 354 -2.65 2.29 -11.04
C GLY A 354 -3.13 0.91 -10.60
N GLN A 355 -2.20 -0.02 -10.37
CA GLN A 355 -2.50 -1.36 -9.84
C GLN A 355 -3.19 -1.32 -8.49
N ASN A 356 -2.92 -0.29 -7.69
CA ASN A 356 -3.52 -0.06 -6.38
C ASN A 356 -4.98 0.43 -6.44
N LEU A 357 -5.55 0.52 -7.64
CA LEU A 357 -6.94 0.93 -7.83
C LEU A 357 -7.92 0.12 -6.96
N PHE A 358 -7.61 -1.16 -6.75
CA PHE A 358 -8.44 -2.10 -6.02
C PHE A 358 -7.95 -2.42 -4.61
N GLU A 359 -6.89 -1.76 -4.11
CA GLU A 359 -6.35 -2.03 -2.77
C GLU A 359 -7.29 -1.63 -1.63
N ALA A 360 -6.93 -2.07 -0.42
CA ALA A 360 -7.66 -1.81 0.82
C ALA A 360 -7.97 -0.30 0.98
N GLY A 361 -9.25 0.03 1.00
CA GLY A 361 -9.76 1.41 0.98
C GLY A 361 -10.47 1.79 -0.30
N ALA A 362 -10.44 0.95 -1.34
CA ALA A 362 -11.42 1.04 -2.41
C ALA A 362 -12.81 0.86 -1.78
N GLY A 363 -13.70 1.83 -2.00
CA GLY A 363 -15.05 1.78 -1.47
C GLY A 363 -15.91 0.70 -2.16
N ALA A 364 -17.00 1.11 -2.77
CA ALA A 364 -17.88 0.21 -3.51
C ALA A 364 -17.54 0.20 -5.00
N ALA A 365 -17.75 -0.92 -5.68
CA ALA A 365 -17.57 -1.03 -7.13
C ALA A 365 -18.85 -1.52 -7.83
N TYR A 366 -18.99 -1.11 -9.07
CA TYR A 366 -19.98 -1.61 -10.03
C TYR A 366 -19.22 -2.10 -11.27
N ALA A 367 -19.62 -3.23 -11.82
CA ALA A 367 -19.01 -3.77 -13.03
C ALA A 367 -20.07 -4.40 -13.93
N ASP A 368 -20.00 -4.09 -15.21
CA ASP A 368 -20.75 -4.75 -16.28
C ASP A 368 -19.83 -5.00 -17.48
N ALA A 369 -20.38 -5.41 -18.62
CA ALA A 369 -19.61 -5.75 -19.80
C ALA A 369 -18.89 -4.55 -20.45
N ASP A 370 -19.33 -3.33 -20.18
CA ASP A 370 -18.89 -2.11 -20.88
C ASP A 370 -18.15 -1.13 -19.97
N GLN A 371 -18.32 -1.23 -18.63
CA GLN A 371 -17.71 -0.31 -17.67
C GLN A 371 -17.47 -0.95 -16.30
N VAL A 372 -16.49 -0.39 -15.60
CA VAL A 372 -16.28 -0.58 -14.17
C VAL A 372 -16.31 0.79 -13.50
N VAL A 373 -17.04 0.94 -12.39
CA VAL A 373 -17.12 2.16 -11.61
C VAL A 373 -16.72 1.85 -10.17
N ILE A 374 -15.76 2.58 -9.65
CA ILE A 374 -15.26 2.40 -8.28
C ILE A 374 -15.44 3.72 -7.55
N VAL A 375 -16.16 3.71 -6.43
CA VAL A 375 -16.28 4.86 -5.52
C VAL A 375 -15.32 4.64 -4.37
N LYS A 376 -14.37 5.55 -4.19
CA LYS A 376 -13.36 5.45 -3.14
C LYS A 376 -12.99 6.83 -2.60
N GLY A 377 -12.31 6.85 -1.47
CA GLY A 377 -11.62 8.05 -1.03
C GLY A 377 -10.43 8.31 -1.95
N LEU A 378 -10.42 9.41 -2.66
CA LEU A 378 -9.23 9.90 -3.36
C LEU A 378 -8.41 10.68 -2.36
N ASN A 379 -7.22 10.19 -2.05
CA ASN A 379 -6.31 10.89 -1.15
C ASN A 379 -4.88 10.84 -1.68
N PRO A 380 -4.54 11.69 -2.63
CA PRO A 380 -3.21 11.70 -3.22
C PRO A 380 -2.11 12.03 -2.20
N GLN A 381 -2.45 12.57 -1.03
CA GLN A 381 -1.47 12.99 -0.03
C GLN A 381 -1.78 12.53 1.41
N ARG A 382 -2.74 11.62 1.61
CA ARG A 382 -3.19 11.12 2.93
C ARG A 382 -3.59 12.22 3.93
N THR A 383 -3.87 13.44 3.47
CA THR A 383 -4.16 14.61 4.30
C THR A 383 -5.60 15.06 4.23
N GLU A 384 -6.31 14.72 3.17
CA GLU A 384 -7.75 14.98 3.00
C GLU A 384 -8.42 13.72 2.47
N CYS A 385 -9.58 13.40 3.00
CA CYS A 385 -10.42 12.34 2.45
C CYS A 385 -11.36 12.98 1.43
N VAL A 386 -10.95 13.02 0.17
CA VAL A 386 -11.81 13.44 -0.93
C VAL A 386 -12.55 12.23 -1.47
N LEU A 387 -13.87 12.31 -1.50
CA LEU A 387 -14.67 11.28 -2.14
C LEU A 387 -14.50 11.39 -3.64
N GLY A 388 -14.21 10.28 -4.30
CA GLY A 388 -14.05 10.24 -5.74
C GLY A 388 -14.66 9.02 -6.38
N VAL A 389 -14.79 9.10 -7.68
CA VAL A 389 -15.19 7.99 -8.53
C VAL A 389 -14.11 7.76 -9.58
N VAL A 390 -13.71 6.52 -9.75
CA VAL A 390 -12.93 6.08 -10.90
C VAL A 390 -13.86 5.29 -11.82
N ARG A 391 -14.03 5.79 -13.02
CA ARG A 391 -14.77 5.13 -14.09
C ARG A 391 -13.78 4.57 -15.09
N ILE A 392 -13.97 3.32 -15.45
CA ILE A 392 -13.18 2.61 -16.44
C ILE A 392 -14.11 2.18 -17.56
N ASP A 393 -13.93 2.75 -18.71
CA ASP A 393 -14.74 2.49 -19.91
C ASP A 393 -14.01 1.52 -20.83
N ARG A 394 -14.73 0.57 -21.41
CA ARG A 394 -14.21 -0.33 -22.43
C ARG A 394 -14.01 0.40 -23.75
N LEU A 395 -12.88 0.13 -24.38
CA LEU A 395 -12.51 0.64 -25.70
C LEU A 395 -12.56 -0.47 -26.76
N ASP A 396 -12.97 -0.11 -27.96
CA ASP A 396 -13.02 -1.04 -29.11
C ASP A 396 -11.64 -1.33 -29.72
N ALA A 397 -10.62 -0.53 -29.40
CA ALA A 397 -9.27 -0.65 -29.94
C ALA A 397 -8.23 -0.22 -28.91
N ASN A 398 -7.02 -0.76 -29.04
CA ASN A 398 -5.90 -0.39 -28.20
C ASN A 398 -5.42 1.05 -28.51
N PRO A 399 -5.53 2.02 -27.57
CA PRO A 399 -5.11 3.41 -27.80
C PRO A 399 -3.58 3.56 -27.89
N TYR A 400 -2.82 2.55 -27.44
CA TYR A 400 -1.36 2.55 -27.42
C TYR A 400 -0.75 1.72 -28.55
N ALA A 401 -1.56 1.19 -29.47
CA ALA A 401 -1.08 0.40 -30.61
C ALA A 401 -0.07 1.18 -31.47
N GLY A 402 1.01 0.52 -31.82
CA GLY A 402 2.11 1.09 -32.61
C GLY A 402 3.24 1.69 -31.76
N ARG A 403 3.08 1.80 -30.44
CA ARG A 403 4.16 2.22 -29.54
C ARG A 403 5.12 1.07 -29.24
N THR A 404 6.35 1.41 -28.89
CA THR A 404 7.33 0.44 -28.40
C THR A 404 6.98 0.07 -26.96
N LEU A 405 6.82 -1.22 -26.68
CA LEU A 405 6.60 -1.76 -25.36
C LEU A 405 7.91 -1.78 -24.57
N LEU A 406 7.87 -1.31 -23.35
CA LEU A 406 8.87 -1.46 -22.30
C LEU A 406 8.21 -2.16 -21.11
N THR A 407 8.94 -3.03 -20.43
CA THR A 407 8.47 -3.69 -19.21
C THR A 407 9.21 -3.14 -18.00
N ALA A 408 8.48 -2.82 -16.94
CA ALA A 408 9.02 -2.37 -15.67
C ALA A 408 8.66 -3.35 -14.56
N SER A 409 9.64 -3.75 -13.75
CA SER A 409 9.43 -4.68 -12.63
C SER A 409 9.97 -4.09 -11.33
N ALA A 410 9.27 -4.36 -10.23
CA ALA A 410 9.76 -4.12 -8.88
C ALA A 410 9.91 -5.46 -8.14
N LEU A 411 10.78 -5.47 -7.11
CA LEU A 411 10.95 -6.62 -6.21
C LEU A 411 10.03 -6.56 -5.00
N SER A 412 9.27 -5.49 -4.86
CA SER A 412 8.16 -5.38 -3.92
C SER A 412 6.91 -6.10 -4.47
N ARG A 413 6.01 -6.50 -3.59
CA ARG A 413 4.75 -7.17 -3.99
C ARG A 413 3.95 -6.37 -5.03
N TYR A 414 4.01 -5.06 -4.93
CA TYR A 414 3.36 -4.13 -5.84
C TYR A 414 4.34 -3.00 -6.16
N VAL A 415 4.31 -2.55 -7.41
CA VAL A 415 4.86 -1.25 -7.76
C VAL A 415 4.12 -0.20 -6.93
N SER A 416 4.83 0.74 -6.35
CA SER A 416 4.23 1.74 -5.47
C SER A 416 3.16 2.58 -6.17
N GLU A 417 2.26 3.20 -5.39
CA GLU A 417 1.19 4.02 -5.96
C GLU A 417 1.77 5.17 -6.78
N SER A 418 2.81 5.82 -6.27
CA SER A 418 3.46 6.94 -6.95
C SER A 418 4.21 6.50 -8.21
N GLU A 419 4.90 5.36 -8.19
CA GLU A 419 5.56 4.84 -9.39
C GLU A 419 4.57 4.42 -10.46
N THR A 420 3.47 3.78 -10.05
CA THR A 420 2.41 3.40 -10.98
C THR A 420 1.75 4.63 -11.61
N GLU A 421 1.46 5.68 -10.82
CA GLU A 421 0.93 6.94 -11.34
C GLU A 421 1.94 7.63 -12.27
N MET A 422 3.23 7.60 -11.94
CA MET A 422 4.30 8.10 -12.80
C MET A 422 4.37 7.36 -14.13
N ILE A 423 4.24 6.02 -14.13
CA ILE A 423 4.20 5.19 -15.34
C ILE A 423 2.97 5.56 -16.19
N CYS A 424 1.79 5.64 -15.58
CA CYS A 424 0.56 6.01 -16.27
C CYS A 424 0.66 7.39 -16.91
N SER A 425 1.20 8.36 -16.16
CA SER A 425 1.42 9.72 -16.63
C SER A 425 2.44 9.79 -17.76
N PHE A 426 3.55 9.04 -17.69
CA PHE A 426 4.49 8.89 -18.81
C PHE A 426 3.83 8.32 -20.06
N ASN A 427 3.03 7.27 -19.90
CA ASN A 427 2.33 6.64 -21.02
C ASN A 427 1.38 7.61 -21.73
N ASP A 428 0.78 8.55 -21.01
CA ASP A 428 -0.14 9.55 -21.56
C ASP A 428 0.59 10.80 -22.10
N ALA A 429 1.76 11.14 -21.56
CA ALA A 429 2.50 12.36 -21.92
C ALA A 429 3.17 12.29 -23.32
N GLN A 430 3.36 11.12 -23.89
CA GLN A 430 4.06 10.93 -25.17
C GLN A 430 3.41 9.80 -26.00
N ASP A 431 3.83 9.61 -27.27
CA ASP A 431 3.20 8.71 -28.23
C ASP A 431 4.14 7.63 -28.81
N GLN A 432 5.37 7.51 -28.30
CA GLN A 432 6.39 6.61 -28.86
C GLN A 432 6.55 5.32 -28.06
N TYR A 433 6.40 5.39 -26.76
CA TYR A 433 6.66 4.31 -25.82
C TYR A 433 5.43 4.00 -24.97
N TYR A 434 5.40 2.82 -24.41
CA TYR A 434 4.44 2.42 -23.41
C TYR A 434 5.14 1.52 -22.40
N VAL A 435 5.10 1.88 -21.14
CA VAL A 435 5.66 1.08 -20.02
C VAL A 435 4.53 0.25 -19.42
N ALA A 436 4.68 -1.07 -19.48
CA ALA A 436 3.80 -2.02 -18.78
C ALA A 436 4.50 -2.55 -17.53
N ILE A 437 3.72 -2.78 -16.47
CA ILE A 437 4.24 -3.35 -15.23
C ILE A 437 4.24 -4.86 -15.34
N ASP A 438 5.37 -5.48 -15.00
CA ASP A 438 5.56 -6.94 -14.93
C ASP A 438 5.78 -7.35 -13.46
N ASN A 439 4.80 -8.04 -12.88
CA ASN A 439 4.83 -8.50 -11.48
C ASN A 439 5.42 -9.90 -11.32
N SER A 440 6.04 -10.48 -12.36
CA SER A 440 6.55 -11.86 -12.31
C SER A 440 7.66 -12.08 -11.28
N TYR A 441 8.32 -11.01 -10.83
CA TYR A 441 9.38 -11.03 -9.82
C TYR A 441 8.90 -10.56 -8.44
N ALA A 442 7.63 -10.23 -8.30
CA ALA A 442 7.08 -9.86 -7.01
C ALA A 442 6.99 -11.06 -6.07
N PRO A 443 7.36 -10.96 -4.77
CA PRO A 443 7.20 -12.05 -3.82
C PRO A 443 5.72 -12.37 -3.61
N GLY A 444 5.37 -13.67 -3.61
CA GLY A 444 3.99 -14.14 -3.77
C GLY A 444 3.03 -13.86 -2.63
N ASN A 445 3.46 -13.45 -1.43
CA ASN A 445 2.53 -13.29 -0.31
C ASN A 445 3.01 -12.30 0.75
N ALA A 446 2.53 -11.05 0.71
CA ALA A 446 2.89 -10.02 1.70
C ALA A 446 2.27 -10.26 3.09
N ASP A 447 1.24 -11.11 3.22
CA ASP A 447 0.73 -11.52 4.53
C ASP A 447 1.77 -12.30 5.32
N ASP A 448 2.75 -12.89 4.65
CA ASP A 448 3.84 -13.62 5.26
C ASP A 448 4.88 -12.69 5.90
N TYR A 449 5.05 -11.44 5.43
CA TYR A 449 5.92 -10.45 6.08
C TYR A 449 5.58 -10.27 7.58
N TRP A 450 4.30 -10.21 7.92
CA TRP A 450 3.85 -10.03 9.30
C TRP A 450 3.71 -11.33 10.09
N ARG A 451 3.64 -12.48 9.41
CA ARG A 451 3.43 -13.80 10.02
C ARG A 451 4.69 -14.63 10.08
N ASP A 452 5.53 -14.55 9.07
CA ASP A 452 6.76 -15.33 8.91
C ASP A 452 7.79 -14.53 8.10
N TYR A 453 8.48 -13.64 8.81
CA TYR A 453 9.52 -12.77 8.25
C TYR A 453 10.68 -13.56 7.58
N GLU A 454 11.00 -14.76 8.10
CA GLU A 454 12.05 -15.62 7.54
C GLU A 454 11.66 -16.12 6.14
N THR A 455 10.41 -16.58 5.98
CA THR A 455 9.89 -16.99 4.66
C THR A 455 9.87 -15.83 3.67
N TYR A 456 9.48 -14.63 4.10
CA TYR A 456 9.47 -13.44 3.24
C TYR A 456 10.87 -13.08 2.72
N ILE A 457 11.89 -13.09 3.59
CA ILE A 457 13.28 -12.80 3.18
C ILE A 457 13.81 -13.87 2.22
N ASP A 458 13.55 -15.16 2.49
CA ASP A 458 13.97 -16.25 1.61
C ASP A 458 13.33 -16.12 0.22
N GLU A 459 12.07 -15.75 0.16
CA GLU A 459 11.35 -15.56 -1.11
C GLU A 459 11.85 -14.33 -1.87
N THR A 460 12.05 -13.20 -1.19
CA THR A 460 12.62 -11.99 -1.79
C THR A 460 14.01 -12.26 -2.34
N SER A 461 14.89 -12.92 -1.58
CA SER A 461 16.24 -13.29 -2.03
C SER A 461 16.19 -14.20 -3.27
N ARG A 462 15.26 -15.15 -3.30
CA ARG A 462 15.06 -16.03 -4.46
C ARG A 462 14.61 -15.27 -5.70
N MET A 463 13.67 -14.31 -5.54
CA MET A 463 13.17 -13.52 -6.66
C MET A 463 14.23 -12.55 -7.18
N THR A 464 15.02 -11.93 -6.31
CA THR A 464 16.14 -11.07 -6.66
C THR A 464 17.19 -11.84 -7.47
N ALA A 465 17.55 -13.03 -7.02
CA ALA A 465 18.48 -13.88 -7.74
C ALA A 465 17.93 -14.32 -9.11
N GLN A 466 16.62 -14.64 -9.20
CA GLN A 466 16.00 -15.01 -10.47
C GLN A 466 16.02 -13.83 -11.44
N LEU A 467 15.64 -12.62 -10.99
CA LEU A 467 15.65 -11.41 -11.80
C LEU A 467 17.06 -11.11 -12.34
N SER A 468 18.09 -11.20 -11.49
CA SER A 468 19.49 -11.00 -11.91
C SER A 468 19.90 -11.99 -13.00
N VAL A 469 19.53 -13.27 -12.84
CA VAL A 469 19.83 -14.32 -13.84
C VAL A 469 19.11 -14.06 -15.16
N ASP A 470 17.84 -13.64 -15.13
CA ASP A 470 17.05 -13.36 -16.32
C ASP A 470 17.58 -12.12 -17.05
N ILE A 471 17.97 -11.06 -16.33
CA ILE A 471 18.66 -9.91 -16.92
C ILE A 471 19.95 -10.33 -17.61
N MET A 472 20.82 -11.08 -16.93
CA MET A 472 22.07 -11.57 -17.52
C MET A 472 21.86 -12.51 -18.71
N ALA A 473 20.74 -13.24 -18.74
CA ALA A 473 20.36 -14.09 -19.86
C ALA A 473 19.80 -13.29 -21.06
N GLY A 474 19.44 -12.00 -20.85
CA GLY A 474 18.83 -11.16 -21.87
C GLY A 474 17.31 -11.29 -21.96
N ASP A 475 16.67 -11.90 -20.95
CA ASP A 475 15.23 -12.16 -20.87
C ASP A 475 14.53 -11.34 -19.76
N GLY A 476 15.28 -10.52 -18.99
CA GLY A 476 14.76 -9.66 -17.93
C GLY A 476 13.92 -8.48 -18.43
N PRO A 477 13.26 -7.73 -17.53
CA PRO A 477 12.52 -6.52 -17.86
C PRO A 477 13.45 -5.41 -18.41
N ASP A 478 12.87 -4.33 -18.94
CA ASP A 478 13.62 -3.18 -19.46
C ASP A 478 14.01 -2.20 -18.35
N ILE A 479 13.13 -2.03 -17.36
CA ILE A 479 13.23 -1.06 -16.27
C ILE A 479 13.09 -1.80 -14.93
N ILE A 480 13.96 -1.47 -13.98
CA ILE A 480 13.88 -1.95 -12.60
C ILE A 480 13.45 -0.78 -11.71
N LEU A 481 12.40 -0.99 -10.94
CA LEU A 481 11.89 -0.07 -9.94
C LEU A 481 12.30 -0.54 -8.55
N ASP A 482 12.57 0.40 -7.63
CA ASP A 482 12.91 0.13 -6.22
C ASP A 482 14.07 -0.85 -5.99
N GLY A 483 14.92 -1.00 -6.98
CA GLY A 483 16.08 -1.90 -6.88
C GLY A 483 17.25 -1.33 -6.05
N PHE A 484 17.15 -0.10 -5.55
CA PHE A 484 18.25 0.60 -4.88
C PHE A 484 18.73 -0.08 -3.58
N GLU A 485 17.82 -0.73 -2.87
CA GLU A 485 18.12 -1.48 -1.66
C GLU A 485 18.94 -2.76 -1.94
N TYR A 486 18.92 -3.27 -3.17
CA TYR A 486 19.53 -4.53 -3.55
C TYR A 486 20.87 -4.29 -4.25
N SER A 487 21.95 -4.57 -3.55
CA SER A 487 23.29 -4.26 -4.03
C SER A 487 23.71 -5.01 -5.29
N GLU A 488 23.09 -6.15 -5.57
CA GLU A 488 23.34 -6.95 -6.78
C GLU A 488 22.94 -6.23 -8.08
N PHE A 489 22.04 -5.26 -8.00
CA PHE A 489 21.67 -4.45 -9.17
C PHE A 489 22.58 -3.25 -9.39
N ASN A 490 23.46 -2.92 -8.45
CA ASN A 490 24.42 -1.83 -8.61
C ASN A 490 25.70 -2.29 -9.35
N ALA A 491 25.52 -3.03 -10.44
CA ALA A 491 26.58 -3.60 -11.24
C ALA A 491 26.27 -3.55 -12.75
N ASP A 492 27.30 -3.42 -13.57
CA ASP A 492 27.17 -3.39 -15.04
C ASP A 492 26.67 -4.71 -15.65
N SER A 493 26.72 -5.80 -14.89
CA SER A 493 26.14 -7.09 -15.28
C SER A 493 24.61 -7.06 -15.28
N CYS A 494 23.99 -6.24 -14.42
CA CYS A 494 22.52 -6.16 -14.26
C CYS A 494 21.94 -4.88 -14.85
N LEU A 495 22.56 -3.71 -14.60
CA LEU A 495 22.05 -2.42 -15.03
C LEU A 495 23.06 -1.64 -15.86
N ILE A 496 22.60 -0.76 -16.73
CA ILE A 496 23.48 0.14 -17.47
C ILE A 496 23.90 1.32 -16.58
N ASP A 497 25.08 1.86 -16.83
CA ASP A 497 25.50 3.13 -16.25
C ASP A 497 24.69 4.29 -16.84
N LEU A 498 23.97 5.02 -16.01
CA LEU A 498 23.12 6.15 -16.39
C LEU A 498 23.92 7.46 -16.56
N MET A 499 25.12 7.55 -16.02
CA MET A 499 25.94 8.78 -16.04
C MET A 499 26.17 9.34 -17.45
N PRO A 500 26.45 8.53 -18.49
CA PRO A 500 26.60 9.04 -19.85
C PRO A 500 25.36 9.76 -20.41
N TYR A 501 24.17 9.41 -19.94
CA TYR A 501 22.89 10.01 -20.36
C TYR A 501 22.53 11.24 -19.53
N LEU A 502 23.02 11.30 -18.29
CA LEU A 502 22.73 12.37 -17.34
C LEU A 502 23.81 13.48 -17.34
N GLU A 503 24.88 13.33 -18.11
CA GLU A 503 25.93 14.34 -18.25
C GLU A 503 25.36 15.64 -18.83
N GLY A 504 25.39 16.73 -18.04
CA GLY A 504 24.83 18.01 -18.44
C GLY A 504 23.33 18.19 -18.16
N SER A 505 22.69 17.23 -17.50
CA SER A 505 21.34 17.36 -16.98
C SER A 505 21.26 18.39 -15.85
N GLU A 506 20.08 18.99 -15.66
CA GLU A 506 19.79 19.97 -14.60
C GLU A 506 19.82 19.37 -13.19
N ILE A 507 19.83 18.04 -13.03
CA ILE A 507 19.93 17.38 -11.72
C ILE A 507 21.20 17.75 -10.95
N TRP A 508 22.25 18.22 -11.65
CA TRP A 508 23.49 18.68 -11.06
C TRP A 508 23.45 20.17 -10.65
N ASP A 509 22.34 20.87 -10.88
CA ASP A 509 22.12 22.24 -10.41
C ASP A 509 21.52 22.21 -8.99
N ASP A 510 22.35 22.49 -8.00
CA ASP A 510 21.99 22.53 -6.57
C ASP A 510 20.92 23.59 -6.24
N GLY A 511 20.68 24.53 -7.15
CA GLY A 511 19.58 25.50 -7.06
C GLY A 511 18.21 24.90 -7.44
N LEU A 512 18.20 23.83 -8.23
CA LEU A 512 16.99 23.16 -8.72
C LEU A 512 16.75 21.84 -7.99
N TYR A 513 17.77 21.01 -7.83
CA TYR A 513 17.69 19.69 -7.21
C TYR A 513 18.52 19.61 -5.92
N PHE A 514 18.28 18.57 -5.14
CA PHE A 514 19.17 18.16 -4.05
C PHE A 514 20.33 17.33 -4.63
N SER A 515 21.22 17.98 -5.35
CA SER A 515 22.23 17.33 -6.21
C SER A 515 23.15 16.37 -5.48
N HIS A 516 23.46 16.64 -4.20
CA HIS A 516 24.31 15.77 -3.38
C HIS A 516 23.72 14.35 -3.21
N ALA A 517 22.38 14.20 -3.23
CA ALA A 517 21.76 12.89 -3.20
C ALA A 517 22.10 12.07 -4.46
N PHE A 518 22.17 12.70 -5.64
CA PHE A 518 22.62 12.02 -6.86
C PHE A 518 24.12 11.70 -6.83
N GLU A 519 24.95 12.60 -6.26
CA GLU A 519 26.38 12.33 -6.08
C GLU A 519 26.62 11.09 -5.21
N LEU A 520 25.84 10.93 -4.14
CA LEU A 520 25.92 9.77 -3.24
C LEU A 520 25.38 8.47 -3.87
N ALA A 521 24.55 8.56 -4.93
CA ALA A 521 24.05 7.40 -5.66
C ALA A 521 25.08 6.83 -6.66
N CYS A 522 26.18 7.57 -6.92
CA CYS A 522 27.26 7.08 -7.75
C CYS A 522 28.16 6.11 -6.97
N ASP A 523 28.64 5.08 -7.64
CA ASP A 523 29.65 4.17 -7.10
C ASP A 523 31.04 4.85 -6.98
N GLY A 524 32.01 4.13 -6.40
CA GLY A 524 33.38 4.61 -6.25
C GLY A 524 34.11 4.91 -7.57
N ASN A 525 33.58 4.49 -8.71
CA ASN A 525 34.08 4.77 -10.06
C ASN A 525 33.38 5.94 -10.73
N GLY A 526 32.29 6.44 -10.13
CA GLY A 526 31.43 7.50 -10.63
C GLY A 526 30.33 7.00 -11.57
N ALA A 527 30.02 5.71 -11.61
CA ALA A 527 28.87 5.14 -12.33
C ALA A 527 27.61 5.23 -11.48
N MET A 528 26.48 5.44 -12.11
CA MET A 528 25.14 5.45 -11.48
C MET A 528 24.27 4.40 -12.17
N TYR A 529 23.97 3.31 -11.48
CA TYR A 529 23.16 2.23 -12.03
C TYR A 529 21.68 2.42 -11.77
N GLN A 530 21.33 3.11 -10.69
CA GLN A 530 19.97 3.46 -10.33
C GLN A 530 19.91 4.92 -9.92
N ILE A 531 18.85 5.60 -10.36
CA ILE A 531 18.60 6.98 -9.98
C ILE A 531 17.47 7.03 -8.96
N PRO A 532 17.70 7.60 -7.76
CA PRO A 532 16.63 7.83 -6.82
C PRO A 532 15.66 8.88 -7.36
N THR A 533 14.36 8.65 -7.18
CA THR A 533 13.30 9.58 -7.59
C THR A 533 12.62 10.25 -6.41
N SER A 534 12.57 9.55 -5.25
CA SER A 534 12.22 10.15 -3.96
C SER A 534 13.09 9.60 -2.84
N ILE A 535 13.27 10.40 -1.79
CA ILE A 535 14.18 10.08 -0.69
C ILE A 535 13.61 10.45 0.68
N MET A 536 14.15 9.81 1.72
CA MET A 536 13.99 10.25 3.10
C MET A 536 15.35 10.28 3.82
N LEU A 537 15.50 11.19 4.78
CA LEU A 537 16.63 11.19 5.71
C LEU A 537 16.37 10.18 6.83
N GLN A 538 17.36 9.37 7.18
CA GLN A 538 17.30 8.41 8.26
C GLN A 538 18.46 8.59 9.24
N GLY A 539 18.15 8.49 10.54
CA GLY A 539 19.16 8.60 11.57
C GLY A 539 18.56 8.77 12.96
N ILE A 540 19.35 9.34 13.85
CA ILE A 540 18.92 9.70 15.20
C ILE A 540 18.17 11.03 15.11
N VAL A 541 16.83 10.94 15.12
CA VAL A 541 15.92 12.09 15.10
C VAL A 541 15.78 12.63 16.51
N TYR A 542 15.93 13.92 16.71
CA TYR A 542 15.89 14.58 18.01
C TYR A 542 15.26 15.98 17.92
N ARG A 543 14.78 16.50 19.06
CA ARG A 543 14.31 17.88 19.15
C ARG A 543 15.51 18.83 19.22
N GLU A 544 15.67 19.73 18.23
CA GLU A 544 16.72 20.74 18.25
C GLU A 544 16.50 21.79 19.34
N THR A 545 17.57 22.22 19.94
CA THR A 545 17.61 23.31 20.90
C THR A 545 18.49 24.45 20.38
N ALA A 546 18.39 25.63 20.99
CA ALA A 546 19.18 26.79 20.58
C ALA A 546 20.70 26.62 20.82
N ASP A 547 21.09 25.63 21.61
CA ASP A 547 22.48 25.34 21.96
C ASP A 547 23.09 24.24 21.07
N ASP A 548 22.27 23.62 20.19
CA ASP A 548 22.74 22.57 19.30
C ASP A 548 23.68 23.13 18.22
N ASP A 549 24.78 22.41 17.99
CA ASP A 549 25.68 22.73 16.89
C ASP A 549 25.06 22.28 15.56
N ALA A 550 24.59 23.25 14.80
CA ALA A 550 23.93 23.02 13.50
C ALA A 550 24.87 22.44 12.43
N GLU A 551 26.20 22.53 12.64
CA GLU A 551 27.22 21.99 11.70
C GLU A 551 27.58 20.53 12.05
N ARG A 552 27.14 20.02 13.19
CA ARG A 552 27.45 18.67 13.63
C ARG A 552 26.59 17.65 12.88
N ALA A 553 27.20 16.89 12.00
CA ALA A 553 26.51 15.91 11.15
C ALA A 553 26.08 14.64 11.91
N GLY A 554 26.90 14.14 12.85
CA GLY A 554 26.67 12.92 13.60
C GLY A 554 27.35 12.90 14.95
N PHE A 555 27.57 11.70 15.47
CA PHE A 555 28.21 11.45 16.76
C PHE A 555 29.44 10.57 16.58
N THR A 556 30.54 10.89 17.25
CA THR A 556 31.56 9.88 17.51
C THR A 556 31.04 8.90 18.58
N TYR A 557 31.67 7.71 18.70
CA TYR A 557 31.24 6.70 19.69
C TYR A 557 31.22 7.24 21.13
N ASP A 558 32.28 7.96 21.52
CA ASP A 558 32.36 8.58 22.86
C ASP A 558 31.29 9.65 23.08
N GLU A 559 31.06 10.50 22.07
CA GLU A 559 30.04 11.54 22.12
C GLU A 559 28.62 10.97 22.21
N TYR A 560 28.34 9.85 21.50
CA TYR A 560 27.05 9.21 21.60
C TYR A 560 26.82 8.56 22.95
N ALA A 561 27.82 7.86 23.50
CA ALA A 561 27.73 7.31 24.86
C ALA A 561 27.49 8.40 25.91
N ASP A 562 28.16 9.55 25.75
CA ASP A 562 27.94 10.71 26.62
C ASP A 562 26.54 11.32 26.44
N TYR A 563 26.05 11.43 25.21
CA TYR A 563 24.70 11.90 24.89
C TYR A 563 23.61 11.01 25.50
N VAL A 564 23.70 9.69 25.32
CA VAL A 564 22.80 8.72 25.94
C VAL A 564 22.80 8.86 27.48
N SER A 565 23.99 8.94 28.07
CA SER A 565 24.12 8.95 29.53
C SER A 565 23.66 10.26 30.17
N ASN A 566 23.97 11.41 29.54
CA ASN A 566 23.82 12.73 30.15
C ASN A 566 22.56 13.47 29.70
N GLU A 567 22.14 13.30 28.44
CA GLU A 567 21.02 14.03 27.83
C GLU A 567 19.77 13.15 27.71
N CYS A 568 19.96 11.84 27.45
CA CYS A 568 18.85 10.91 27.26
C CYS A 568 18.52 10.08 28.51
N ASN A 569 19.09 10.40 29.69
CA ASN A 569 18.85 9.67 30.94
C ASN A 569 19.12 8.15 30.85
N GLY A 570 20.05 7.74 29.98
CA GLY A 570 20.35 6.35 29.70
C GLY A 570 19.45 5.68 28.68
N TYR A 571 18.50 6.41 28.07
CA TYR A 571 17.70 5.90 26.97
C TYR A 571 18.51 5.98 25.66
N ASP A 572 18.79 4.81 25.10
CA ASP A 572 19.45 4.67 23.79
C ASP A 572 18.41 4.37 22.71
N ALA A 573 18.20 5.34 21.82
CA ALA A 573 17.22 5.23 20.75
C ALA A 573 17.53 4.11 19.74
N LEU A 574 18.80 3.75 19.59
CA LEU A 574 19.22 2.66 18.71
C LEU A 574 18.97 1.27 19.31
N SER A 575 18.87 1.18 20.67
CA SER A 575 18.56 -0.07 21.39
C SER A 575 17.07 -0.33 21.56
N TYR A 576 16.16 0.56 21.10
CA TYR A 576 14.73 0.36 21.26
C TYR A 576 14.27 -0.86 20.42
N GLU A 577 13.77 -1.88 21.12
CA GLU A 577 13.37 -3.20 20.56
C GLU A 577 14.49 -3.94 19.79
N ARG A 578 15.75 -3.55 19.98
CA ARG A 578 16.90 -4.12 19.29
C ARG A 578 17.89 -4.66 20.28
N ASP A 579 18.29 -5.88 20.13
CA ASP A 579 19.38 -6.47 20.88
C ASP A 579 20.75 -6.03 20.32
N ARG A 580 21.82 -6.58 20.84
CA ARG A 580 23.18 -6.18 20.47
C ARG A 580 23.50 -6.47 19.01
N ILE A 581 23.00 -7.58 18.47
CA ILE A 581 23.28 -7.94 17.08
C ILE A 581 22.44 -7.09 16.13
N ASP A 582 21.19 -6.84 16.45
CA ASP A 582 20.32 -5.94 15.66
C ASP A 582 20.88 -4.52 15.61
N TYR A 583 21.36 -4.03 16.76
CA TYR A 583 22.04 -2.74 16.86
C TYR A 583 23.28 -2.69 15.96
N PHE A 584 24.12 -3.71 16.03
CA PHE A 584 25.34 -3.81 15.23
C PHE A 584 25.02 -3.81 13.73
N VAL A 585 24.08 -4.65 13.29
CA VAL A 585 23.68 -4.77 11.87
C VAL A 585 23.05 -3.47 11.37
N LEU A 586 22.23 -2.81 12.19
CA LEU A 586 21.69 -1.49 11.86
C LEU A 586 22.79 -0.46 11.59
N CYS A 587 23.76 -0.33 12.50
CA CYS A 587 24.88 0.60 12.30
C CYS A 587 25.78 0.19 11.13
N PHE A 588 26.00 -1.10 10.93
CA PHE A 588 26.74 -1.63 9.77
C PHE A 588 26.06 -1.22 8.45
N ASN A 589 24.76 -1.40 8.33
CA ASN A 589 24.01 -1.04 7.12
C ASN A 589 23.99 0.48 6.87
N ALA A 590 23.95 1.29 7.93
CA ALA A 590 24.05 2.74 7.82
C ALA A 590 25.47 3.25 7.41
N MET A 591 26.48 2.40 7.55
CA MET A 591 27.88 2.68 7.19
C MET A 591 28.42 1.71 6.13
N ARG A 592 27.53 1.08 5.36
CA ARG A 592 27.87 0.00 4.45
C ARG A 592 28.97 0.36 3.45
N ASP A 593 28.99 1.59 2.98
CA ASP A 593 30.00 2.14 2.05
C ASP A 593 31.43 2.12 2.62
N GLU A 594 31.62 2.05 3.95
CA GLU A 594 32.92 1.85 4.59
C GLU A 594 33.42 0.40 4.49
N PHE A 595 32.51 -0.54 4.29
CA PHE A 595 32.80 -1.98 4.38
C PHE A 595 32.71 -2.69 3.04
N VAL A 596 31.82 -2.24 2.16
CA VAL A 596 31.56 -2.86 0.87
C VAL A 596 31.66 -1.83 -0.25
N ASN A 597 32.60 -2.02 -1.14
CA ASN A 597 32.88 -1.12 -2.27
C ASN A 597 33.23 -1.91 -3.53
N ASN A 598 32.55 -1.62 -4.64
CA ASN A 598 32.84 -2.22 -5.97
C ASN A 598 32.94 -3.76 -5.93
N GLY A 599 31.97 -4.43 -5.27
CA GLY A 599 31.96 -5.88 -5.15
C GLY A 599 33.04 -6.45 -4.23
N GLN A 600 33.72 -5.63 -3.45
CA GLN A 600 34.74 -6.07 -2.49
C GLN A 600 34.32 -5.74 -1.07
N ILE A 601 34.40 -6.68 -0.16
CA ILE A 601 34.20 -6.47 1.27
C ILE A 601 35.54 -6.34 1.98
N SER A 602 35.66 -5.38 2.88
CA SER A 602 36.86 -5.13 3.70
C SER A 602 36.47 -4.77 5.13
N LEU A 603 36.47 -5.76 6.02
CA LEU A 603 36.10 -5.62 7.44
C LEU A 603 37.33 -5.48 8.38
N ASP A 604 38.53 -5.84 7.89
CA ASP A 604 39.73 -5.66 8.68
C ASP A 604 40.20 -4.19 8.67
N ASN A 605 39.30 -3.32 9.14
CA ASN A 605 39.53 -1.88 9.26
C ASN A 605 39.19 -1.38 10.68
N ASP A 606 39.60 -0.14 10.97
CA ASP A 606 39.46 0.44 12.31
C ASP A 606 38.00 0.72 12.65
N GLU A 607 37.13 1.03 11.66
CA GLU A 607 35.73 1.34 11.86
C GLU A 607 34.89 0.10 12.28
N PHE A 608 35.05 -1.02 11.58
CA PHE A 608 34.35 -2.25 11.96
C PHE A 608 34.72 -2.71 13.37
N ARG A 609 36.02 -2.62 13.71
CA ARG A 609 36.50 -2.96 15.04
C ARG A 609 35.94 -2.05 16.11
N ALA A 610 35.93 -0.72 15.86
CA ALA A 610 35.38 0.26 16.76
C ALA A 610 33.89 0.07 17.01
N LEU A 611 33.12 -0.20 15.95
CA LEU A 611 31.69 -0.52 16.04
C LEU A 611 31.44 -1.79 16.88
N ALA A 612 32.21 -2.85 16.61
CA ALA A 612 32.09 -4.10 17.37
C ALA A 612 32.42 -3.93 18.86
N GLU A 613 33.48 -3.17 19.19
CA GLU A 613 33.88 -2.86 20.57
C GLU A 613 32.84 -1.96 21.24
N PHE A 614 32.34 -0.93 20.54
CA PHE A 614 31.29 -0.06 21.07
C PHE A 614 30.02 -0.85 21.42
N CYS A 615 29.54 -1.71 20.53
CA CYS A 615 28.39 -2.57 20.78
C CYS A 615 28.63 -3.54 21.96
N MET A 616 29.86 -4.10 22.07
CA MET A 616 30.22 -4.99 23.18
C MET A 616 30.13 -4.28 24.55
N ASP A 617 30.61 -3.04 24.59
CA ASP A 617 30.79 -2.30 25.87
C ASP A 617 29.52 -1.52 26.25
N ASN A 618 28.74 -1.04 25.30
CA ASN A 618 27.66 -0.10 25.58
C ASN A 618 26.26 -0.70 25.37
N VAL A 619 26.07 -1.72 24.51
CA VAL A 619 24.75 -2.31 24.25
C VAL A 619 24.53 -3.55 25.14
N ASN A 620 23.68 -3.40 26.16
CA ASN A 620 23.44 -4.45 27.15
C ASN A 620 22.19 -5.33 26.84
N GLY A 621 21.40 -4.97 25.86
CA GLY A 621 20.17 -5.65 25.41
C GLY A 621 19.15 -4.65 24.88
N ALA A 622 18.06 -5.15 24.34
CA ALA A 622 16.98 -4.32 23.85
C ALA A 622 16.32 -3.52 24.97
N ILE A 623 16.01 -2.25 24.71
CA ILE A 623 15.12 -1.43 25.55
C ILE A 623 13.69 -1.72 25.08
N THR A 624 12.86 -2.22 25.98
CA THR A 624 11.47 -2.58 25.70
C THR A 624 10.50 -1.46 26.05
N SER A 625 9.27 -1.57 25.58
CA SER A 625 8.18 -0.68 25.98
C SER A 625 7.93 -0.71 27.51
N ASP A 626 8.18 -1.85 28.17
CA ASP A 626 8.07 -1.98 29.62
C ASP A 626 9.18 -1.20 30.36
N ASP A 627 10.41 -1.22 29.85
CA ASP A 627 11.53 -0.41 30.40
C ASP A 627 11.22 1.08 30.27
N ILE A 628 10.63 1.50 29.16
CA ILE A 628 10.16 2.88 28.95
C ILE A 628 9.10 3.25 29.99
N LEU A 629 8.13 2.37 30.25
CA LEU A 629 7.12 2.59 31.27
C LEU A 629 7.72 2.67 32.67
N GLU A 630 8.77 1.91 33.00
CA GLU A 630 9.48 2.02 34.28
C GLU A 630 10.18 3.37 34.45
N ILE A 631 10.81 3.90 33.40
CA ILE A 631 11.42 5.24 33.38
C ILE A 631 10.36 6.31 33.67
N VAL A 632 9.23 6.27 32.97
CA VAL A 632 8.12 7.23 33.14
C VAL A 632 7.48 7.12 34.52
N ASN A 633 7.20 5.91 34.96
CA ASN A 633 6.62 5.67 36.29
C ASN A 633 7.58 6.06 37.44
N GLY A 634 8.89 6.01 37.21
CA GLY A 634 9.92 6.51 38.09
C GLY A 634 10.04 8.04 38.14
N GLY A 635 9.26 8.75 37.36
CA GLY A 635 9.29 10.23 37.24
C GLY A 635 10.38 10.75 36.31
N GLY A 636 10.97 9.88 35.47
CA GLY A 636 11.86 10.26 34.37
C GLY A 636 11.06 10.75 33.18
N MET A 637 11.61 11.70 32.44
CA MET A 637 11.11 12.06 31.11
C MET A 637 11.91 11.29 30.06
N ILE A 638 11.22 10.73 29.08
CA ILE A 638 11.89 10.19 27.89
C ILE A 638 12.17 11.38 26.99
N PRO A 639 13.39 11.54 26.51
CA PRO A 639 13.68 12.58 25.54
C PRO A 639 12.95 12.31 24.23
N GLU A 640 12.62 13.37 23.49
CA GLU A 640 12.09 13.26 22.12
C GLU A 640 13.23 12.87 21.18
N VAL A 641 13.68 11.60 21.26
CA VAL A 641 14.74 11.03 20.43
C VAL A 641 14.33 9.64 19.96
N SER A 642 14.58 9.34 18.69
CA SER A 642 14.32 8.03 18.08
C SER A 642 15.27 7.78 16.92
N TYR A 643 15.52 6.53 16.59
CA TYR A 643 16.09 6.18 15.28
C TYR A 643 14.94 5.96 14.31
N ALA A 644 14.82 6.85 13.32
CA ALA A 644 13.68 6.89 12.43
C ALA A 644 14.00 7.64 11.12
N TYR A 645 13.07 7.57 10.18
CA TYR A 645 12.98 8.54 9.10
C TYR A 645 12.61 9.91 9.66
N LEU A 646 13.15 10.97 9.07
CA LEU A 646 12.80 12.35 9.39
C LEU A 646 11.92 12.94 8.30
N PRO A 647 10.59 12.96 8.48
CA PRO A 647 9.69 13.65 7.58
C PRO A 647 9.94 15.15 7.56
N PHE A 648 9.76 15.79 6.43
CA PHE A 648 10.03 17.22 6.25
C PHE A 648 9.18 18.11 7.16
N ASP A 649 7.94 17.72 7.47
CA ASP A 649 7.08 18.45 8.43
C ASP A 649 7.67 18.48 9.84
N MET A 650 8.37 17.44 10.25
CA MET A 650 9.10 17.43 11.52
C MET A 650 10.26 18.43 11.51
N LEU A 651 10.98 18.54 10.38
CA LEU A 651 11.98 19.60 10.20
C LEU A 651 11.39 21.00 10.36
N CYS A 652 10.25 21.27 9.73
CA CYS A 652 9.53 22.54 9.87
C CYS A 652 9.13 22.83 11.32
N ASN A 653 9.00 21.79 12.16
CA ASN A 653 8.61 21.89 13.57
C ASN A 653 9.79 21.75 14.54
N GLY A 654 11.02 21.91 14.09
CA GLY A 654 12.20 22.03 14.94
C GLY A 654 12.82 20.70 15.35
N TYR A 655 12.59 19.63 14.59
CA TYR A 655 13.36 18.40 14.71
C TYR A 655 14.58 18.42 13.79
N GLY A 656 15.61 17.66 14.16
CA GLY A 656 16.82 17.46 13.40
C GLY A 656 17.15 15.97 13.33
N VAL A 657 18.15 15.63 12.51
CA VAL A 657 18.66 14.27 12.36
C VAL A 657 20.19 14.27 12.41
N ARG A 658 20.76 13.25 13.04
CA ARG A 658 22.18 12.94 13.07
C ARG A 658 22.45 11.52 12.64
N GLY A 659 23.62 11.27 12.10
CA GLY A 659 24.03 9.91 11.75
C GLY A 659 24.18 8.99 12.97
N VAL A 660 24.26 7.70 12.72
CA VAL A 660 24.62 6.69 13.73
C VAL A 660 26.05 6.97 14.27
N PRO A 661 26.37 6.49 15.48
CA PRO A 661 27.73 6.69 16.03
C PRO A 661 28.77 6.00 15.13
N SER A 662 29.86 6.71 14.86
CA SER A 662 30.99 6.27 14.02
C SER A 662 32.28 6.86 14.55
N SER A 663 33.43 6.45 14.02
CA SER A 663 34.75 7.01 14.45
C SER A 663 34.92 8.49 14.12
N ASP A 664 34.30 8.95 13.05
CA ASP A 664 34.45 10.32 12.53
C ASP A 664 33.19 11.20 12.71
N GLY A 665 32.10 10.66 13.27
CA GLY A 665 30.86 11.40 13.46
C GLY A 665 30.10 11.65 12.15
N ARG A 666 29.95 10.62 11.33
CA ARG A 666 29.25 10.64 10.04
C ARG A 666 27.86 11.26 10.13
N GLY A 667 27.42 11.83 9.00
CA GLY A 667 26.09 12.39 8.83
C GLY A 667 24.97 11.32 8.77
N PRO A 668 23.72 11.77 8.68
CA PRO A 668 22.58 10.88 8.50
C PRO A 668 22.71 10.12 7.18
N SER A 669 21.99 9.01 7.08
CA SER A 669 21.85 8.29 5.83
C SER A 669 20.67 8.82 5.02
N ILE A 670 20.71 8.61 3.72
CA ILE A 670 19.59 8.78 2.81
C ILE A 670 18.99 7.39 2.54
N VAL A 671 17.68 7.30 2.46
CA VAL A 671 16.96 6.13 1.97
C VAL A 671 16.29 6.52 0.67
N ALA A 672 16.55 5.78 -0.40
CA ALA A 672 15.77 5.90 -1.62
C ALA A 672 14.41 5.24 -1.37
N MET A 673 13.35 6.03 -1.42
CA MET A 673 11.99 5.53 -1.25
C MET A 673 11.46 4.98 -2.57
N THR A 674 11.86 5.60 -3.68
CA THR A 674 11.61 5.12 -5.04
C THR A 674 12.86 5.33 -5.88
N SER A 675 13.10 4.46 -6.85
CA SER A 675 14.26 4.52 -7.74
C SER A 675 13.98 3.89 -9.11
N VAL A 676 14.75 4.29 -10.10
CA VAL A 676 14.66 3.76 -11.46
C VAL A 676 16.05 3.32 -11.94
N GLY A 677 16.14 2.07 -12.40
CA GLY A 677 17.30 1.53 -13.10
C GLY A 677 16.91 1.03 -14.48
N VAL A 678 17.86 0.96 -15.41
CA VAL A 678 17.66 0.40 -16.75
C VAL A 678 18.47 -0.89 -16.87
N ALA A 679 17.78 -1.98 -17.17
CA ALA A 679 18.41 -3.30 -17.25
C ALA A 679 19.45 -3.36 -18.38
N SER A 680 20.55 -4.07 -18.16
CA SER A 680 21.56 -4.31 -19.21
C SER A 680 21.00 -5.12 -20.38
N SER A 681 19.89 -5.84 -20.17
CA SER A 681 19.13 -6.58 -21.18
C SER A 681 18.06 -5.74 -21.88
N CYS A 682 17.93 -4.44 -21.59
CA CYS A 682 16.88 -3.57 -22.11
C CYS A 682 16.77 -3.63 -23.65
N SER A 683 15.58 -3.92 -24.16
CA SER A 683 15.29 -4.03 -25.59
C SER A 683 15.27 -2.67 -26.31
N CYS A 684 15.02 -1.58 -25.57
CA CYS A 684 14.90 -0.22 -26.09
C CYS A 684 15.45 0.82 -25.11
N VAL A 685 16.78 0.94 -25.04
CA VAL A 685 17.48 1.88 -24.13
C VAL A 685 17.00 3.33 -24.32
N ASP A 686 16.78 3.79 -25.56
CA ASP A 686 16.27 5.16 -25.79
C ASP A 686 14.93 5.42 -25.10
N GLY A 687 14.03 4.42 -25.10
CA GLY A 687 12.74 4.51 -24.44
C GLY A 687 12.83 4.46 -22.92
N ALA A 688 13.71 3.58 -22.39
CA ALA A 688 13.94 3.49 -20.95
C ALA A 688 14.61 4.78 -20.41
N ILE A 689 15.55 5.37 -21.15
CA ILE A 689 16.16 6.67 -20.79
C ILE A 689 15.12 7.79 -20.86
N ALA A 690 14.21 7.78 -21.85
CA ALA A 690 13.11 8.76 -21.87
C ALA A 690 12.21 8.66 -20.65
N PHE A 691 12.01 7.44 -20.11
CA PHE A 691 11.32 7.24 -18.83
C PHE A 691 12.12 7.78 -17.65
N VAL A 692 13.43 7.54 -17.59
CA VAL A 692 14.32 8.10 -16.56
C VAL A 692 14.29 9.63 -16.57
N GLU A 693 14.37 10.25 -17.76
CA GLU A 693 14.28 11.71 -17.89
C GLU A 693 12.90 12.24 -17.44
N TYR A 694 11.83 11.50 -17.76
CA TYR A 694 10.49 11.86 -17.31
C TYR A 694 10.35 11.76 -15.79
N ALA A 695 10.88 10.72 -15.16
CA ALA A 695 10.85 10.53 -13.70
C ALA A 695 11.50 11.69 -12.92
N LEU A 696 12.39 12.44 -13.58
CA LEU A 696 13.05 13.64 -13.02
C LEU A 696 12.32 14.95 -13.39
N SER A 697 11.28 14.91 -14.22
CA SER A 697 10.52 16.09 -14.61
C SER A 697 9.71 16.68 -13.44
N GLU A 698 9.30 17.94 -13.57
CA GLU A 698 8.45 18.60 -12.58
C GLU A 698 7.14 17.85 -12.33
N GLU A 699 6.54 17.30 -13.39
CA GLU A 699 5.30 16.54 -13.33
C GLU A 699 5.47 15.24 -12.52
N ALA A 700 6.46 14.41 -12.86
CA ALA A 700 6.73 13.17 -12.15
C ALA A 700 7.21 13.40 -10.70
N GLN A 701 8.04 14.42 -10.49
CA GLN A 701 8.53 14.77 -9.16
C GLN A 701 7.43 15.28 -8.21
N ALA A 702 6.35 15.83 -8.75
CA ALA A 702 5.16 16.16 -7.96
C ALA A 702 4.41 14.89 -7.52
N ILE A 703 4.38 13.85 -8.36
CA ILE A 703 3.73 12.56 -8.06
C ILE A 703 4.48 11.82 -6.94
N VAL A 704 5.79 11.65 -7.06
CA VAL A 704 6.59 10.84 -6.13
C VAL A 704 6.69 11.41 -4.71
N THR A 705 6.23 12.63 -4.47
CA THR A 705 6.18 13.24 -3.13
C THR A 705 5.25 12.51 -2.14
N VAL A 706 4.46 11.54 -2.59
CA VAL A 706 3.54 10.77 -1.73
C VAL A 706 4.30 9.83 -0.79
N GLU A 707 5.35 9.18 -1.27
CA GLU A 707 6.07 8.15 -0.52
C GLU A 707 7.36 8.64 0.13
N GLY A 708 7.88 9.76 -0.33
CA GLY A 708 9.08 10.38 0.21
C GLY A 708 9.11 11.86 -0.11
N GLU A 709 10.31 12.44 -0.12
CA GLU A 709 10.51 13.79 -0.59
C GLU A 709 11.14 13.73 -1.98
N ALA A 710 10.58 14.51 -2.91
CA ALA A 710 11.13 14.64 -4.25
C ALA A 710 12.56 15.19 -4.21
N LEU A 711 13.33 14.91 -5.25
CA LEU A 711 14.66 15.48 -5.41
C LEU A 711 14.62 16.87 -6.04
N LEU A 712 13.52 17.24 -6.70
CA LEU A 712 13.29 18.58 -7.21
C LEU A 712 12.78 19.51 -6.09
N ARG A 713 13.53 20.58 -5.81
CA ARG A 713 13.22 21.52 -4.70
C ARG A 713 11.85 22.20 -4.81
N SER A 714 11.45 22.57 -6.04
CA SER A 714 10.15 23.20 -6.27
C SER A 714 8.99 22.25 -5.95
N ALA A 715 9.11 20.96 -6.22
CA ALA A 715 8.08 19.97 -5.91
C ALA A 715 7.89 19.82 -4.39
N VAL A 716 8.98 19.69 -3.62
CA VAL A 716 8.92 19.67 -2.15
C VAL A 716 8.31 20.95 -1.61
N THR A 717 8.77 22.11 -2.11
CA THR A 717 8.26 23.41 -1.66
C THR A 717 6.76 23.55 -1.91
N GLN A 718 6.30 23.19 -3.11
CA GLN A 718 4.89 23.29 -3.50
C GLN A 718 4.02 22.37 -2.65
N LYS A 719 4.41 21.09 -2.49
CA LYS A 719 3.72 20.13 -1.61
C LYS A 719 3.43 20.75 -0.23
N TYR A 720 4.45 21.28 0.42
CA TYR A 720 4.28 21.81 1.78
C TYR A 720 3.57 23.16 1.84
N TYR A 721 3.64 23.99 0.79
CA TYR A 721 2.81 25.18 0.69
C TYR A 721 1.32 24.85 0.55
N ASP A 722 1.00 23.82 -0.23
CA ASP A 722 -0.38 23.35 -0.39
C ASP A 722 -0.91 22.73 0.91
N LEU A 723 -0.05 22.16 1.74
CA LEU A 723 -0.39 21.60 3.05
C LEU A 723 -0.62 22.67 4.15
N ILE A 724 -0.14 23.91 4.00
CA ILE A 724 -0.30 24.96 5.01
C ILE A 724 -1.75 25.19 5.41
N PRO A 725 -2.70 25.44 4.48
CA PRO A 725 -4.10 25.68 4.86
C PRO A 725 -4.75 24.45 5.49
N ILE A 726 -4.39 23.26 5.05
CA ILE A 726 -4.89 21.98 5.57
C ILE A 726 -4.45 21.79 7.03
N TRP A 727 -3.15 21.97 7.30
CA TRP A 727 -2.60 21.88 8.65
C TRP A 727 -3.13 22.98 9.57
N ALA A 728 -3.39 24.19 9.05
CA ALA A 728 -4.00 25.27 9.83
C ALA A 728 -5.41 24.89 10.29
N ALA A 729 -6.24 24.35 9.38
CA ALA A 729 -7.57 23.86 9.72
C ALA A 729 -7.52 22.71 10.75
N ARG A 730 -6.62 21.73 10.54
CA ARG A 730 -6.40 20.61 11.47
C ARG A 730 -5.96 21.08 12.86
N ASN A 731 -5.08 22.07 12.92
CA ASN A 731 -4.60 22.62 14.19
C ASN A 731 -5.67 23.44 14.92
N GLU A 732 -6.51 24.19 14.23
CA GLU A 732 -7.67 24.86 14.82
C GLU A 732 -8.60 23.83 15.48
N LEU A 733 -8.83 22.74 14.79
CA LEU A 733 -9.59 21.61 15.26
C LEU A 733 -8.96 21.00 16.54
N GLN A 734 -7.67 20.66 16.48
CA GLN A 734 -6.94 20.02 17.57
C GLN A 734 -6.78 20.93 18.81
N ALA A 735 -6.57 22.23 18.62
CA ALA A 735 -6.49 23.20 19.71
C ALA A 735 -7.83 23.39 20.44
N ALA A 736 -8.95 23.21 19.74
CA ALA A 736 -10.28 23.23 20.35
C ALA A 736 -10.50 21.98 21.24
N GLN A 737 -9.82 20.86 20.95
CA GLN A 737 -9.98 19.58 21.63
C GLN A 737 -9.06 19.44 22.84
N ASP A 738 -7.79 19.67 22.67
CA ASP A 738 -6.76 19.59 23.70
C ASP A 738 -5.86 20.83 23.66
N PRO A 739 -6.13 21.84 24.51
CA PRO A 739 -5.27 23.02 24.59
C PRO A 739 -3.82 22.71 25.01
N MET A 740 -3.53 21.48 25.43
CA MET A 740 -2.21 21.00 25.81
C MET A 740 -1.55 20.14 24.73
N ALA A 741 -2.25 19.82 23.64
CA ALA A 741 -1.68 19.06 22.54
C ALA A 741 -0.52 19.85 21.90
N ALA A 742 0.56 19.14 21.62
CA ALA A 742 1.66 19.72 20.86
C ALA A 742 1.20 19.93 19.41
N ILE A 743 0.87 21.17 19.08
CA ILE A 743 0.39 21.54 17.75
C ILE A 743 1.61 21.63 16.82
N ARG A 744 1.65 20.81 15.78
CA ARG A 744 2.60 20.97 14.69
C ARG A 744 2.04 22.03 13.75
N THR A 745 2.77 23.11 13.53
CA THR A 745 2.32 24.22 12.66
C THR A 745 3.14 24.25 11.39
N LEU A 746 2.49 24.41 10.25
CA LEU A 746 3.14 24.78 9.00
C LEU A 746 2.80 26.24 8.68
N THR A 747 3.81 26.99 8.33
CA THR A 747 3.72 28.37 7.84
C THR A 747 4.69 28.53 6.68
N THR A 748 4.51 29.53 5.85
CA THR A 748 5.46 29.83 4.78
C THR A 748 6.89 29.95 5.31
N ASP A 749 7.08 30.69 6.41
CA ASP A 749 8.41 30.88 7.01
C ASP A 749 9.01 29.55 7.52
N SER A 750 8.17 28.67 8.15
CA SER A 750 8.66 27.38 8.64
C SER A 750 8.98 26.38 7.51
N VAL A 751 8.28 26.46 6.39
CA VAL A 751 8.59 25.65 5.20
C VAL A 751 9.89 26.12 4.56
N ASP A 752 10.09 27.44 4.41
CA ASP A 752 11.35 28.00 3.88
C ASP A 752 12.56 27.65 4.75
N GLU A 753 12.45 27.80 6.06
CA GLU A 753 13.47 27.38 7.02
C GLU A 753 13.70 25.86 6.99
N GLY A 754 12.61 25.08 6.87
CA GLY A 754 12.64 23.64 6.72
C GLY A 754 13.41 23.20 5.47
N LEU A 755 13.21 23.88 4.34
CA LEU A 755 13.92 23.61 3.09
C LEU A 755 15.43 23.87 3.19
N GLU A 756 15.83 24.98 3.85
CA GLU A 756 17.23 25.27 4.11
C GLU A 756 17.87 24.20 5.02
N ARG A 757 17.14 23.76 6.04
CA ARG A 757 17.61 22.71 6.96
C ARG A 757 17.71 21.35 6.26
N TYR A 758 16.70 21.00 5.46
CA TYR A 758 16.70 19.76 4.67
C TYR A 758 17.86 19.70 3.72
N SER A 759 18.13 20.81 3.00
CA SER A 759 19.29 20.94 2.13
C SER A 759 20.60 20.71 2.88
N ARG A 760 20.73 21.30 4.08
CA ARG A 760 21.91 21.12 4.93
C ARG A 760 22.11 19.67 5.35
N TYR A 761 21.01 18.98 5.75
CA TYR A 761 21.10 17.58 6.16
C TYR A 761 21.44 16.65 4.98
N ILE A 762 20.87 16.90 3.80
CA ILE A 762 21.24 16.15 2.59
C ILE A 762 22.73 16.39 2.26
N ASN A 763 23.21 17.64 2.30
CA ASN A 763 24.61 17.95 2.02
C ASN A 763 25.58 17.38 3.06
N ASN A 764 25.13 17.05 4.25
CA ASN A 764 25.88 16.40 5.30
C ASN A 764 25.64 14.88 5.36
N ALA A 765 24.76 14.33 4.52
CA ALA A 765 24.52 12.89 4.48
C ALA A 765 25.77 12.13 4.04
N SER A 766 25.99 10.98 4.63
CA SER A 766 27.21 10.20 4.42
C SER A 766 27.08 9.14 3.33
N GLY A 767 25.87 8.75 2.96
CA GLY A 767 25.58 7.72 1.98
C GLY A 767 24.14 7.27 2.02
N TYR A 768 23.82 6.31 1.19
CA TYR A 768 22.53 5.64 1.23
C TYR A 768 22.57 4.48 2.22
N THR A 769 21.50 4.33 3.00
CA THR A 769 21.27 3.09 3.73
C THR A 769 20.89 2.02 2.69
N GLY A 770 21.61 0.91 2.68
CA GLY A 770 21.30 -0.24 1.83
C GLY A 770 21.45 -1.51 2.63
N GLY A 771 20.49 -2.41 2.53
CA GLY A 771 20.58 -3.76 3.06
C GLY A 771 21.14 -4.71 2.00
N ASP A 772 22.16 -5.49 2.35
CA ASP A 772 22.46 -6.72 1.65
C ASP A 772 22.01 -7.86 2.53
N SER A 773 20.89 -8.48 2.16
CA SER A 773 20.26 -9.53 2.98
C SER A 773 21.25 -10.65 3.30
N ASP A 774 22.04 -11.08 2.30
CA ASP A 774 22.97 -12.18 2.48
C ASP A 774 24.15 -11.81 3.37
N ILE A 775 24.67 -10.58 3.24
CA ILE A 775 25.73 -10.09 4.14
C ILE A 775 25.16 -9.92 5.56
N SER A 776 23.94 -9.37 5.69
CA SER A 776 23.27 -9.23 6.98
C SER A 776 23.04 -10.58 7.65
N ILE A 777 22.60 -11.61 6.91
CA ILE A 777 22.47 -12.98 7.43
C ILE A 777 23.82 -13.51 7.94
N ILE A 778 24.89 -13.30 7.19
CA ILE A 778 26.24 -13.73 7.62
C ILE A 778 26.65 -13.03 8.92
N LEU A 779 26.34 -11.73 9.06
CA LEU A 779 26.59 -10.98 10.29
C LEU A 779 25.78 -11.54 11.48
N TYR A 780 24.50 -11.82 11.27
CA TYR A 780 23.61 -12.43 12.29
C TYR A 780 24.13 -13.81 12.75
N GLU A 781 24.71 -14.59 11.87
CA GLU A 781 25.25 -15.92 12.19
C GLU A 781 26.60 -15.87 12.92
N GLU A 782 27.49 -14.96 12.54
CA GLU A 782 28.89 -15.00 13.01
C GLU A 782 29.21 -14.03 14.15
N MET A 783 28.62 -12.81 14.15
CA MET A 783 28.92 -11.82 15.19
C MET A 783 28.52 -12.21 16.61
N PRO A 784 27.43 -12.99 16.84
CA PRO A 784 27.09 -13.46 18.18
C PRO A 784 28.23 -14.22 18.87
N ALA A 785 29.06 -14.95 18.13
CA ALA A 785 30.21 -15.68 18.68
C ALA A 785 31.27 -14.74 19.27
N TYR A 786 31.47 -13.56 18.68
CA TYR A 786 32.29 -12.49 19.26
C TYR A 786 31.62 -11.88 20.50
N PHE A 787 30.36 -11.53 20.42
CA PHE A 787 29.64 -10.90 21.53
C PHE A 787 29.50 -11.81 22.77
N CYS A 788 29.50 -13.14 22.57
CA CYS A 788 29.53 -14.12 23.66
C CYS A 788 30.95 -14.43 24.16
N GLY A 789 32.00 -13.95 23.48
CA GLY A 789 33.39 -14.19 23.82
C GLY A 789 33.92 -15.56 23.38
N ASP A 790 33.19 -16.26 22.50
CA ASP A 790 33.60 -17.57 21.97
C ASP A 790 34.65 -17.49 20.86
N LYS A 791 34.68 -16.36 20.13
CA LYS A 791 35.65 -16.06 19.07
C LYS A 791 36.27 -14.66 19.29
N THR A 792 37.47 -14.46 18.76
CA THR A 792 38.06 -13.12 18.71
C THR A 792 37.48 -12.33 17.53
N ILE A 793 37.61 -11.00 17.55
CA ILE A 793 37.15 -10.17 16.44
C ILE A 793 37.90 -10.53 15.13
N ASP A 794 39.19 -10.86 15.20
CA ASP A 794 40.00 -11.30 14.04
C ASP A 794 39.46 -12.60 13.43
N ASP A 795 39.05 -13.58 14.28
CA ASP A 795 38.48 -14.84 13.82
C ASP A 795 37.16 -14.59 13.08
N VAL A 796 36.31 -13.71 13.63
CA VAL A 796 34.98 -13.41 13.06
C VAL A 796 35.13 -12.61 11.76
N ILE A 797 35.97 -11.57 11.73
CA ILE A 797 36.26 -10.82 10.50
C ILE A 797 36.67 -11.76 9.38
N SER A 798 37.66 -12.63 9.65
CA SER A 798 38.15 -13.56 8.62
C SER A 798 37.08 -14.50 8.08
N ILE A 799 36.12 -14.92 8.90
CA ILE A 799 35.01 -15.79 8.49
C ILE A 799 34.01 -15.00 7.65
N ILE A 800 33.60 -13.82 8.13
CA ILE A 800 32.60 -12.99 7.47
C ILE A 800 33.13 -12.51 6.11
N GLU A 801 34.36 -11.96 6.05
CA GLU A 801 34.98 -11.55 4.78
C GLU A 801 35.03 -12.68 3.75
N ASN A 802 35.42 -13.88 4.17
CA ASN A 802 35.50 -15.02 3.24
C ASN A 802 34.10 -15.44 2.74
N ARG A 803 33.10 -15.47 3.59
CA ARG A 803 31.71 -15.83 3.23
C ARG A 803 31.08 -14.72 2.38
N ALA A 804 31.13 -13.49 2.81
CA ALA A 804 30.51 -12.38 2.12
C ALA A 804 31.21 -12.08 0.79
N GLN A 805 32.56 -12.21 0.70
CA GLN A 805 33.24 -12.07 -0.59
C GLN A 805 32.83 -13.18 -1.57
N THR A 806 32.58 -14.40 -1.10
CA THR A 806 32.07 -15.46 -1.97
C THR A 806 30.70 -15.09 -2.55
N VAL A 807 29.81 -14.52 -1.73
CA VAL A 807 28.49 -14.01 -2.19
C VAL A 807 28.68 -12.89 -3.23
N LEU A 808 29.55 -11.94 -2.93
CA LEU A 808 29.83 -10.84 -3.87
C LEU A 808 30.46 -11.34 -5.18
N ASP A 809 31.40 -12.28 -5.12
CA ASP A 809 32.05 -12.86 -6.31
C ASP A 809 31.07 -13.67 -7.20
N GLU A 810 29.98 -14.17 -6.63
CA GLU A 810 28.91 -14.88 -7.38
C GLU A 810 27.99 -13.91 -8.11
N ARG A 811 27.92 -12.64 -7.66
CA ARG A 811 27.08 -11.59 -8.23
C ARG A 811 27.81 -10.67 -9.22
N TRP A 812 29.13 -10.53 -9.09
CA TRP A 812 30.00 -9.70 -9.92
C TRP A 812 30.83 -10.59 -10.85
#